data_136470d5103532ce277fce0eacd9764e
#
_entry.id   136470d5103532ce277fce0eacd9764e
#
_cell.length_a   1.000
_cell.length_b   1.000
_cell.length_c   1.000
_cell.angle_alpha   90.00
_cell.angle_beta   90.00
_cell.angle_gamma   90.00
#
_symmetry.space_group_name_H-M   'P 1'
#
loop_
_entity.id
_entity.type
_entity.pdbx_description
1 polymer ?
#
loop_
_entity_poly.entity_id
_entity_poly.type
_entity_poly.pdbx_seq_one_letter_code
_entity_poly.pdbx_strand_id
1 'polypeptide(L)'
;MPKDKYIEIKGARANNLKNIDVKIPQGKFVAITGVSGSGKSSLAFDTLYAEGQRRYVESLSSYARQFLGRMTKPECDFIKGLPPAIAIEQKVIARNPRSTVGTSTEIYEYLRLLFARIGKTYSPISGQEVKRHTTEDILACTRQYSKGTKFVILAPIHVIEDRTLREQLEMYMQEGYARIMQKGEFIRIEDFLETGDENSENKELLDASGEELTQMLKEQNREIFLVIDRASVSDEKDDISRLFDSAETAFYEGDGACRLVFPPSNICYDFSTRFEADGMKFEEPTDNMFAFNSPLGACPTCEGFGSVIGIDEKLVIPNTSLSLYDGCVVCWRGEKMGMWLKEFIRRAEPYKFPIFKPYYELTQQEKDWLWHGLPSEKDREPHDRVSIDEFFRMVKENQYKIQYRVMLSRFRGKTVCPDCHGTRLRKEANYVKIGGKSITELVEMSIVNLSAWFRNLELSDNEKEIAKRLLTEITHRLQFLLDVGLGYLTLNRLSNTLSGGESQRINLTTNLGSSLVGSVYILDEPSIGLHSRDTARLIKVLRELQELGNTVVVVEHDEEIMRAADYLIDIGPDAGRLGGRLVYAGPHSEYPTTDPAEQQALLEKYPESHTIQYLTHHETIDRPSSHRIWNRFIEIKGARMNNLRGIDVKIPLNVFTVVTGVSGSGKSSLIKGILYPAMRRKLDLVADAPGEYTSMEGDVDAIKHVEFVDQNPIGKSTRSNPATYLKAYDAIRGLFANQPLAKQMGFTPQYFSFNTEGGRCEECKGAGYVTIEMQFMADLTLTCEACKGKRFKHDILEVHVAGKNINDVLNMTVNEAIEFFSDEKNQLHEGDFDFCRTIVSRLKPLQDVGLGYIKLGQSSSTLSGGENQRVKLAYFISKEEQAPTLFIFDEPTTGLHFHDIKRLLNAFNALIERGHSLVVIEHNLDVIKCADYIIDLGPEGGDKGGNLVVEGTPEEVAACRESLTGQFLAKL
;
A
#
# COMPACT_ATOMS: atom_id res chain seq x y z
N MET A 1 -8.10 -42.56 -22.64
CA MET A 1 -7.48 -41.38 -22.00
C MET A 1 -7.68 -40.22 -22.94
N PRO A 2 -8.22 -39.08 -22.51
CA PRO A 2 -8.28 -37.91 -23.37
C PRO A 2 -6.82 -37.56 -23.77
N LYS A 3 -6.55 -37.30 -25.03
CA LYS A 3 -5.23 -36.81 -25.49
C LYS A 3 -4.93 -35.52 -24.72
N ASP A 4 -3.81 -35.50 -24.02
CA ASP A 4 -3.34 -34.30 -23.35
C ASP A 4 -3.30 -33.15 -24.36
N LYS A 5 -4.00 -32.04 -24.04
CA LYS A 5 -3.97 -30.84 -24.85
C LYS A 5 -2.73 -30.03 -24.48
N TYR A 6 -1.96 -29.60 -25.46
CA TYR A 6 -0.75 -28.80 -25.27
C TYR A 6 -0.91 -27.42 -25.92
N ILE A 7 -0.29 -26.42 -25.30
CA ILE A 7 0.06 -25.17 -25.95
C ILE A 7 1.41 -25.45 -26.63
N GLU A 8 1.46 -25.38 -27.94
CA GLU A 8 2.67 -25.63 -28.73
C GLU A 8 3.25 -24.29 -29.19
N ILE A 9 4.45 -23.97 -28.71
CA ILE A 9 5.26 -22.83 -29.14
C ILE A 9 6.35 -23.38 -30.05
N LYS A 10 6.45 -22.85 -31.28
CA LYS A 10 7.47 -23.22 -32.25
C LYS A 10 8.34 -22.03 -32.61
N GLY A 11 9.66 -22.24 -32.56
CA GLY A 11 10.63 -21.27 -33.04
C GLY A 11 10.65 -19.96 -32.26
N ALA A 12 10.51 -19.99 -30.92
CA ALA A 12 10.56 -18.78 -30.11
C ALA A 12 11.96 -18.15 -30.15
N ARG A 13 12.03 -16.86 -30.53
CA ARG A 13 13.26 -16.07 -30.72
C ARG A 13 13.26 -14.72 -30.04
N ALA A 14 12.27 -14.47 -29.18
CA ALA A 14 12.17 -13.20 -28.46
C ALA A 14 13.43 -12.98 -27.58
N ASN A 15 14.01 -11.80 -27.66
CA ASN A 15 15.20 -11.37 -26.91
C ASN A 15 16.41 -12.35 -27.11
N ASN A 16 16.74 -13.11 -26.06
CA ASN A 16 17.86 -14.04 -26.05
C ASN A 16 17.48 -15.50 -26.41
N LEU A 17 16.20 -15.79 -26.64
CA LEU A 17 15.75 -17.14 -26.97
C LEU A 17 16.33 -17.61 -28.33
N LYS A 18 16.82 -18.86 -28.37
CA LYS A 18 17.55 -19.44 -29.52
C LYS A 18 16.69 -20.40 -30.33
N ASN A 19 15.60 -19.88 -30.90
CA ASN A 19 14.71 -20.64 -31.75
C ASN A 19 14.21 -21.93 -31.08
N ILE A 20 13.68 -21.79 -29.87
CA ILE A 20 13.26 -22.94 -29.06
C ILE A 20 11.83 -23.39 -29.37
N ASP A 21 11.62 -24.69 -29.28
CA ASP A 21 10.32 -25.34 -29.35
C ASP A 21 9.89 -25.80 -27.96
N VAL A 22 8.72 -25.40 -27.53
CA VAL A 22 8.22 -25.70 -26.17
C VAL A 22 6.77 -26.18 -26.21
N LYS A 23 6.46 -27.21 -25.43
CA LYS A 23 5.11 -27.74 -25.22
C LYS A 23 4.69 -27.56 -23.77
N ILE A 24 3.63 -26.83 -23.53
CA ILE A 24 3.06 -26.57 -22.20
C ILE A 24 1.77 -27.37 -22.09
N PRO A 25 1.63 -28.31 -21.12
CA PRO A 25 0.40 -29.06 -20.94
C PRO A 25 -0.72 -28.16 -20.40
N GLN A 26 -1.90 -28.22 -21.03
CA GLN A 26 -3.08 -27.48 -20.58
C GLN A 26 -3.70 -28.10 -19.33
N GLY A 27 -4.29 -27.27 -18.47
CA GLY A 27 -4.92 -27.67 -17.21
C GLY A 27 -3.91 -28.17 -16.16
N LYS A 28 -2.63 -27.77 -16.29
CA LYS A 28 -1.55 -28.16 -15.39
C LYS A 28 -0.91 -26.95 -14.73
N PHE A 29 -0.29 -27.18 -13.59
CA PHE A 29 0.57 -26.22 -12.92
C PHE A 29 2.00 -26.41 -13.45
N VAL A 30 2.51 -25.40 -14.16
CA VAL A 30 3.78 -25.43 -14.88
C VAL A 30 4.72 -24.39 -14.30
N ALA A 31 5.93 -24.78 -13.94
CA ALA A 31 6.99 -23.87 -13.52
C ALA A 31 8.00 -23.66 -14.66
N ILE A 32 8.31 -22.40 -14.96
CA ILE A 32 9.40 -22.01 -15.86
C ILE A 32 10.54 -21.47 -14.99
N THR A 33 11.69 -22.13 -15.07
CA THR A 33 12.86 -21.84 -14.23
C THR A 33 14.14 -21.65 -15.06
N GLY A 34 15.26 -21.42 -14.40
CA GLY A 34 16.59 -21.24 -14.96
C GLY A 34 17.31 -20.04 -14.34
N VAL A 35 18.58 -19.86 -14.64
CA VAL A 35 19.40 -18.77 -14.09
C VAL A 35 18.85 -17.39 -14.46
N SER A 36 19.19 -16.37 -13.67
CA SER A 36 18.76 -14.98 -13.95
C SER A 36 19.28 -14.52 -15.33
N GLY A 37 18.38 -13.95 -16.15
CA GLY A 37 18.73 -13.55 -17.54
C GLY A 37 18.81 -14.68 -18.55
N SER A 38 18.37 -15.90 -18.23
CA SER A 38 18.38 -17.03 -19.19
C SER A 38 17.32 -16.95 -20.28
N GLY A 39 16.25 -16.13 -20.09
CA GLY A 39 15.16 -15.97 -21.08
C GLY A 39 13.80 -16.47 -20.61
N LYS A 40 13.62 -16.75 -19.31
CA LYS A 40 12.33 -17.20 -18.73
C LYS A 40 11.19 -16.23 -19.02
N SER A 41 11.38 -14.95 -18.65
CA SER A 41 10.39 -13.91 -18.88
C SER A 41 10.16 -13.66 -20.36
N SER A 42 11.19 -13.84 -21.20
CA SER A 42 11.04 -13.77 -22.68
C SER A 42 10.12 -14.86 -23.22
N LEU A 43 10.17 -16.08 -22.66
CA LEU A 43 9.24 -17.15 -23.04
C LEU A 43 7.83 -16.90 -22.49
N ALA A 44 7.72 -16.56 -21.19
CA ALA A 44 6.44 -16.45 -20.50
C ALA A 44 5.67 -15.18 -20.90
N PHE A 45 6.33 -14.01 -20.90
CA PHE A 45 5.67 -12.71 -21.12
C PHE A 45 5.83 -12.21 -22.54
N ASP A 46 7.05 -12.14 -23.10
CA ASP A 46 7.30 -11.58 -24.42
C ASP A 46 6.85 -12.53 -25.56
N THR A 47 6.65 -13.82 -25.26
CA THR A 47 6.18 -14.80 -26.26
C THR A 47 4.75 -15.27 -25.96
N LEU A 48 4.52 -15.98 -24.86
CA LEU A 48 3.24 -16.63 -24.55
C LEU A 48 2.14 -15.61 -24.23
N TYR A 49 2.39 -14.71 -23.27
CA TYR A 49 1.41 -13.69 -22.91
C TYR A 49 1.17 -12.67 -24.03
N ALA A 50 2.25 -12.18 -24.66
CA ALA A 50 2.15 -11.22 -25.76
C ALA A 50 1.26 -11.73 -26.92
N GLU A 51 1.35 -13.00 -27.27
CA GLU A 51 0.48 -13.61 -28.28
C GLU A 51 -0.97 -13.75 -27.77
N GLY A 52 -1.17 -14.11 -26.51
CA GLY A 52 -2.50 -14.17 -25.91
C GLY A 52 -3.20 -12.79 -25.91
N GLN A 53 -2.47 -11.76 -25.52
CA GLN A 53 -2.95 -10.37 -25.52
C GLN A 53 -3.23 -9.89 -26.95
N ARG A 54 -2.35 -10.19 -27.91
CA ARG A 54 -2.54 -9.85 -29.33
C ARG A 54 -3.84 -10.45 -29.87
N ARG A 55 -4.08 -11.75 -29.64
CA ARG A 55 -5.33 -12.42 -30.05
C ARG A 55 -6.56 -11.83 -29.39
N TYR A 56 -6.46 -11.49 -28.12
CA TYR A 56 -7.56 -10.83 -27.40
C TYR A 56 -7.89 -9.47 -28.04
N VAL A 57 -6.89 -8.62 -28.28
CA VAL A 57 -7.07 -7.32 -28.93
C VAL A 57 -7.62 -7.46 -30.35
N GLU A 58 -7.17 -8.47 -31.11
CA GLU A 58 -7.71 -8.75 -32.46
C GLU A 58 -9.18 -9.20 -32.45
N SER A 59 -9.65 -9.80 -31.35
CA SER A 59 -11.05 -10.20 -31.17
C SER A 59 -11.98 -9.02 -30.87
N LEU A 60 -11.44 -7.86 -30.45
CA LEU A 60 -12.22 -6.67 -30.12
C LEU A 60 -12.78 -5.97 -31.37
N SER A 61 -13.74 -5.07 -31.17
CA SER A 61 -14.33 -4.28 -32.27
C SER A 61 -13.27 -3.42 -32.98
N SER A 62 -13.53 -3.08 -34.26
CA SER A 62 -12.63 -2.22 -35.04
C SER A 62 -12.37 -0.87 -34.36
N TYR A 63 -13.37 -0.32 -33.66
CA TYR A 63 -13.25 0.91 -32.90
C TYR A 63 -12.26 0.76 -31.74
N ALA A 64 -12.40 -0.27 -30.92
CA ALA A 64 -11.47 -0.52 -29.80
C ALA A 64 -10.04 -0.76 -30.27
N ARG A 65 -9.86 -1.48 -31.41
CA ARG A 65 -8.54 -1.71 -32.03
C ARG A 65 -7.86 -0.43 -32.50
N GLN A 66 -8.64 0.57 -32.94
CA GLN A 66 -8.09 1.86 -33.37
C GLN A 66 -7.44 2.65 -32.21
N PHE A 67 -7.97 2.52 -30.99
CA PHE A 67 -7.38 3.13 -29.79
C PHE A 67 -6.21 2.32 -29.21
N LEU A 68 -6.27 0.99 -29.30
CA LEU A 68 -5.26 0.11 -28.71
C LEU A 68 -4.00 -0.06 -29.60
N GLY A 69 -4.07 0.39 -30.87
CA GLY A 69 -2.98 0.23 -31.83
C GLY A 69 -2.81 -1.23 -32.33
N ARG A 70 -1.86 -1.43 -33.26
CA ARG A 70 -1.46 -2.76 -33.70
C ARG A 70 -0.40 -3.34 -32.78
N MET A 71 -0.72 -4.42 -32.07
CA MET A 71 0.28 -5.17 -31.32
C MET A 71 1.19 -5.96 -32.30
N THR A 72 2.48 -5.89 -32.06
CA THR A 72 3.45 -6.65 -32.83
C THR A 72 3.34 -8.14 -32.50
N LYS A 73 3.40 -8.98 -33.52
CA LYS A 73 3.46 -10.43 -33.32
C LYS A 73 4.77 -10.79 -32.62
N PRO A 74 4.73 -11.66 -31.57
CA PRO A 74 5.95 -12.17 -30.97
C PRO A 74 6.87 -12.84 -32.01
N GLU A 75 8.18 -12.77 -31.81
CA GLU A 75 9.16 -13.40 -32.67
C GLU A 75 9.16 -14.92 -32.48
N CYS A 76 8.20 -15.58 -33.12
CA CYS A 76 8.06 -17.04 -33.19
C CYS A 76 7.41 -17.46 -34.49
N ASP A 77 7.59 -18.75 -34.86
CA ASP A 77 6.95 -19.29 -36.03
C ASP A 77 5.43 -19.38 -35.86
N PHE A 78 4.98 -20.08 -34.84
CA PHE A 78 3.57 -20.12 -34.44
C PHE A 78 3.38 -20.53 -32.98
N ILE A 79 2.21 -20.20 -32.42
CA ILE A 79 1.70 -20.71 -31.15
C ILE A 79 0.31 -21.30 -31.38
N LYS A 80 0.13 -22.60 -31.07
CA LYS A 80 -1.14 -23.31 -31.20
C LYS A 80 -1.68 -23.68 -29.83
N GLY A 81 -3.01 -23.82 -29.72
CA GLY A 81 -3.68 -24.27 -28.49
C GLY A 81 -3.65 -23.27 -27.34
N LEU A 82 -3.37 -21.97 -27.58
CA LEU A 82 -3.32 -20.94 -26.55
C LEU A 82 -4.72 -20.45 -26.21
N PRO A 83 -5.22 -20.68 -24.97
CA PRO A 83 -6.43 -20.07 -24.44
C PRO A 83 -6.23 -18.57 -24.12
N PRO A 84 -7.28 -17.86 -23.69
CA PRO A 84 -7.12 -16.50 -23.14
C PRO A 84 -6.05 -16.46 -22.07
N ALA A 85 -5.13 -15.50 -22.16
CA ALA A 85 -3.99 -15.40 -21.25
C ALA A 85 -4.11 -14.17 -20.32
N ILE A 86 -3.87 -14.37 -19.05
CA ILE A 86 -3.88 -13.36 -17.99
C ILE A 86 -2.48 -13.33 -17.37
N ALA A 87 -1.85 -12.15 -17.33
CA ALA A 87 -0.57 -11.97 -16.66
C ALA A 87 -0.73 -11.26 -15.32
N ILE A 88 0.02 -11.71 -14.34
CA ILE A 88 0.09 -11.11 -13.01
C ILE A 88 1.55 -10.76 -12.73
N GLU A 89 1.90 -9.50 -13.03
CA GLU A 89 3.25 -8.97 -12.86
C GLU A 89 3.43 -8.28 -11.50
N GLN A 90 4.69 -8.08 -11.09
CA GLN A 90 5.05 -7.43 -9.84
C GLN A 90 4.93 -5.91 -9.84
N LYS A 91 4.71 -5.30 -11.00
CA LYS A 91 4.68 -3.84 -11.12
C LYS A 91 3.50 -3.25 -10.36
N VAL A 92 3.77 -2.37 -9.41
CA VAL A 92 2.75 -1.55 -8.74
C VAL A 92 2.23 -0.51 -9.73
N ILE A 93 1.10 -0.79 -10.36
CA ILE A 93 0.47 0.12 -11.36
C ILE A 93 -0.48 1.13 -10.68
N ALA A 94 -0.39 1.32 -9.38
CA ALA A 94 -1.27 2.27 -8.69
C ALA A 94 -0.84 3.72 -8.94
N ARG A 95 -1.19 4.28 -10.11
CA ARG A 95 -1.03 5.71 -10.40
C ARG A 95 -2.03 6.59 -9.65
N ASN A 96 -3.16 6.03 -9.22
CA ASN A 96 -4.18 6.77 -8.49
C ASN A 96 -3.82 6.85 -7.00
N PRO A 97 -3.52 8.05 -6.46
CA PRO A 97 -3.17 8.22 -5.06
C PRO A 97 -4.32 7.93 -4.07
N ARG A 98 -5.54 7.75 -4.57
CA ARG A 98 -6.71 7.38 -3.78
C ARG A 98 -6.95 5.87 -3.72
N SER A 99 -6.26 5.06 -4.54
CA SER A 99 -6.42 3.62 -4.58
C SER A 99 -5.97 2.96 -3.27
N THR A 100 -6.77 2.03 -2.76
CA THR A 100 -6.54 1.29 -1.52
C THR A 100 -6.63 -0.20 -1.75
N VAL A 101 -6.20 -1.00 -0.78
CA VAL A 101 -6.40 -2.46 -0.79
C VAL A 101 -7.88 -2.78 -1.02
N GLY A 102 -8.80 -2.10 -0.30
CA GLY A 102 -10.24 -2.32 -0.44
C GLY A 102 -10.77 -2.06 -1.83
N THR A 103 -10.31 -0.99 -2.51
CA THR A 103 -10.73 -0.70 -3.90
C THR A 103 -10.06 -1.62 -4.90
N SER A 104 -8.80 -2.00 -4.69
CA SER A 104 -8.09 -2.92 -5.59
C SER A 104 -8.63 -4.34 -5.54
N THR A 105 -9.19 -4.77 -4.40
CA THR A 105 -9.83 -6.09 -4.22
C THR A 105 -11.34 -6.08 -4.48
N GLU A 106 -11.91 -4.93 -4.82
CA GLU A 106 -13.35 -4.69 -4.98
C GLU A 106 -14.17 -4.87 -3.69
N ILE A 107 -13.57 -5.27 -2.58
CA ILE A 107 -14.27 -5.47 -1.30
C ILE A 107 -14.96 -4.19 -0.85
N TYR A 108 -14.32 -3.03 -1.08
CA TYR A 108 -14.87 -1.73 -0.70
C TYR A 108 -16.18 -1.43 -1.42
N GLU A 109 -16.31 -1.82 -2.70
CA GLU A 109 -17.53 -1.62 -3.48
C GLU A 109 -18.70 -2.46 -2.90
N TYR A 110 -18.42 -3.70 -2.50
CA TYR A 110 -19.43 -4.53 -1.84
C TYR A 110 -19.80 -4.00 -0.44
N LEU A 111 -18.83 -3.45 0.32
CA LEU A 111 -19.09 -2.80 1.61
C LEU A 111 -20.00 -1.59 1.45
N ARG A 112 -19.75 -0.71 0.47
CA ARG A 112 -20.61 0.43 0.18
C ARG A 112 -22.06 0.01 -0.06
N LEU A 113 -22.25 -0.99 -0.92
CA LEU A 113 -23.57 -1.53 -1.22
C LEU A 113 -24.23 -2.17 0.02
N LEU A 114 -23.46 -2.85 0.85
CA LEU A 114 -23.95 -3.45 2.08
C LEU A 114 -24.47 -2.38 3.05
N PHE A 115 -23.67 -1.31 3.27
CA PHE A 115 -24.07 -0.19 4.13
C PHE A 115 -25.27 0.59 3.58
N ALA A 116 -25.37 0.74 2.28
CA ALA A 116 -26.54 1.36 1.63
C ALA A 116 -27.82 0.51 1.74
N ARG A 117 -27.72 -0.83 1.86
CA ARG A 117 -28.88 -1.72 1.86
C ARG A 117 -29.40 -2.08 3.26
N ILE A 118 -28.50 -2.32 4.21
CA ILE A 118 -28.85 -2.77 5.55
C ILE A 118 -28.24 -1.90 6.67
N GLY A 119 -27.54 -0.83 6.35
CA GLY A 119 -26.98 0.09 7.33
C GLY A 119 -28.06 0.88 8.05
N LYS A 120 -27.91 1.02 9.37
CA LYS A 120 -28.81 1.80 10.22
C LYS A 120 -28.11 3.07 10.66
N THR A 121 -28.80 4.20 10.53
CA THR A 121 -28.28 5.52 10.95
C THR A 121 -28.54 5.71 12.43
N TYR A 122 -27.54 6.21 13.15
CA TYR A 122 -27.63 6.52 14.57
C TYR A 122 -27.31 7.99 14.83
N SER A 123 -28.08 8.63 15.70
CA SER A 123 -27.79 10.00 16.12
C SER A 123 -26.46 10.07 16.89
N PRO A 124 -25.56 10.99 16.56
CA PRO A 124 -24.32 11.21 17.31
C PRO A 124 -24.54 11.81 18.70
N ILE A 125 -25.74 12.36 18.98
CA ILE A 125 -26.09 13.00 20.25
C ILE A 125 -26.66 11.97 21.24
N SER A 126 -27.76 11.30 20.86
CA SER A 126 -28.46 10.34 21.74
C SER A 126 -28.03 8.89 21.55
N GLY A 127 -27.39 8.57 20.43
CA GLY A 127 -27.05 7.19 20.05
C GLY A 127 -28.26 6.34 19.65
N GLN A 128 -29.46 6.93 19.50
CA GLN A 128 -30.66 6.23 19.08
C GLN A 128 -30.66 6.04 17.55
N GLU A 129 -31.34 4.95 17.12
CA GLU A 129 -31.52 4.68 15.69
C GLU A 129 -32.44 5.72 15.06
N VAL A 130 -31.97 6.35 13.97
CA VAL A 130 -32.73 7.29 13.17
C VAL A 130 -33.47 6.52 12.10
N LYS A 131 -34.77 6.55 12.13
CA LYS A 131 -35.62 5.90 11.13
C LYS A 131 -36.85 6.75 10.81
N ARG A 132 -37.41 6.55 9.65
CA ARG A 132 -38.75 7.05 9.36
C ARG A 132 -39.75 6.15 10.05
N HIS A 133 -40.54 6.72 10.89
CA HIS A 133 -41.61 6.00 11.52
C HIS A 133 -42.83 5.89 10.61
N THR A 134 -43.50 4.78 10.72
CA THR A 134 -44.75 4.51 10.01
C THR A 134 -45.89 4.41 11.00
N THR A 135 -47.13 4.36 10.51
CA THR A 135 -48.30 4.08 11.36
C THR A 135 -48.22 2.71 12.04
N GLU A 136 -47.51 1.76 11.43
CA GLU A 136 -47.24 0.44 12.04
C GLU A 136 -46.32 0.54 13.28
N ASP A 137 -45.34 1.44 13.28
CA ASP A 137 -44.49 1.68 14.46
C ASP A 137 -45.28 2.22 15.63
N ILE A 138 -46.28 3.10 15.35
CA ILE A 138 -47.20 3.61 16.34
C ILE A 138 -48.05 2.44 16.91
N LEU A 139 -48.59 1.57 16.08
CA LEU A 139 -49.31 0.37 16.51
C LEU A 139 -48.40 -0.54 17.35
N ALA A 140 -47.18 -0.78 16.93
CA ALA A 140 -46.21 -1.60 17.67
C ALA A 140 -45.91 -1.00 19.07
N CYS A 141 -45.84 0.31 19.18
CA CYS A 141 -45.68 1.01 20.45
C CYS A 141 -46.92 0.82 21.35
N THR A 142 -48.13 0.98 20.82
CA THR A 142 -49.34 0.82 21.60
C THR A 142 -49.51 -0.62 22.11
N ARG A 143 -49.12 -1.63 21.34
CA ARG A 143 -49.16 -3.04 21.74
C ARG A 143 -48.23 -3.43 22.90
N GLN A 144 -47.31 -2.57 23.29
CA GLN A 144 -46.48 -2.78 24.49
C GLN A 144 -47.26 -2.59 25.79
N TYR A 145 -48.45 -1.97 25.69
CA TYR A 145 -49.32 -1.69 26.82
C TYR A 145 -50.51 -2.65 26.87
N SER A 146 -51.12 -2.81 28.06
CA SER A 146 -52.27 -3.69 28.28
C SER A 146 -53.50 -3.16 27.53
N LYS A 147 -54.34 -4.07 27.05
CA LYS A 147 -55.63 -3.73 26.40
C LYS A 147 -56.47 -2.79 27.31
N GLY A 148 -57.06 -1.79 26.71
CA GLY A 148 -57.85 -0.78 27.41
C GLY A 148 -57.01 0.37 27.99
N THR A 149 -55.68 0.35 27.93
CA THR A 149 -54.88 1.49 28.32
C THR A 149 -55.18 2.68 27.40
N LYS A 150 -55.48 3.82 27.98
CA LYS A 150 -55.83 5.05 27.25
C LYS A 150 -54.56 5.73 26.78
N PHE A 151 -54.56 6.26 25.56
CA PHE A 151 -53.50 7.12 25.01
C PHE A 151 -54.10 8.25 24.18
N VAL A 152 -53.28 9.27 23.95
CA VAL A 152 -53.63 10.47 23.19
C VAL A 152 -52.65 10.62 22.05
N ILE A 153 -53.13 10.84 20.83
CA ILE A 153 -52.33 11.12 19.64
C ILE A 153 -52.27 12.64 19.48
N LEU A 154 -51.08 13.17 19.38
CA LEU A 154 -50.78 14.58 19.34
C LEU A 154 -49.96 14.95 18.09
N ALA A 155 -50.19 16.07 17.53
CA ALA A 155 -49.40 16.70 16.46
C ALA A 155 -48.73 17.99 16.99
N PRO A 156 -47.41 18.20 16.82
CA PRO A 156 -46.83 19.50 17.13
C PRO A 156 -47.43 20.58 16.20
N ILE A 157 -47.69 21.75 16.79
CA ILE A 157 -48.28 22.84 15.99
C ILE A 157 -47.18 23.55 15.22
N HIS A 158 -47.28 23.52 13.90
CA HIS A 158 -46.43 24.28 12.98
C HIS A 158 -47.21 25.45 12.42
N VAL A 159 -46.67 26.65 12.59
CA VAL A 159 -47.29 27.88 12.03
C VAL A 159 -46.56 28.24 10.71
N ILE A 160 -47.33 28.47 9.67
CA ILE A 160 -46.81 28.91 8.36
C ILE A 160 -46.29 30.34 8.48
N GLU A 161 -45.24 30.70 7.74
CA GLU A 161 -44.47 31.96 7.86
C GLU A 161 -45.33 33.24 7.93
N ASP A 162 -46.50 33.27 7.27
CA ASP A 162 -47.37 34.45 7.18
C ASP A 162 -48.58 34.40 8.16
N ARG A 163 -48.63 33.47 9.10
CA ARG A 163 -49.73 33.32 10.08
C ARG A 163 -49.27 33.50 11.51
N THR A 164 -50.16 34.02 12.34
CA THR A 164 -49.93 34.00 13.80
C THR A 164 -50.41 32.68 14.43
N LEU A 165 -49.93 32.35 15.64
CA LEU A 165 -50.40 31.18 16.34
C LEU A 165 -51.91 31.26 16.61
N ARG A 166 -52.47 32.45 16.84
CA ARG A 166 -53.90 32.71 17.01
C ARG A 166 -54.68 32.26 15.75
N GLU A 167 -54.32 32.75 14.59
CA GLU A 167 -54.97 32.39 13.32
C GLU A 167 -54.92 30.90 13.01
N GLN A 168 -53.79 30.28 13.35
CA GLN A 168 -53.65 28.84 13.18
C GLN A 168 -54.55 28.01 14.11
N LEU A 169 -54.68 28.44 15.35
CA LEU A 169 -55.60 27.82 16.33
C LEU A 169 -57.07 28.01 15.95
N GLU A 170 -57.44 29.19 15.47
CA GLU A 170 -58.79 29.44 14.96
C GLU A 170 -59.13 28.60 13.74
N MET A 171 -58.16 28.38 12.86
CA MET A 171 -58.30 27.46 11.73
C MET A 171 -58.54 26.01 12.21
N TYR A 172 -57.74 25.53 13.13
CA TYR A 172 -57.96 24.21 13.73
C TYR A 172 -59.33 24.04 14.38
N MET A 173 -59.86 25.08 15.01
CA MET A 173 -61.26 25.05 15.52
C MET A 173 -62.27 24.90 14.41
N GLN A 174 -62.09 25.59 13.27
CA GLN A 174 -62.97 25.47 12.10
C GLN A 174 -62.89 24.07 11.47
N GLU A 175 -61.76 23.40 11.54
CA GLU A 175 -61.56 22.02 11.08
C GLU A 175 -62.10 20.95 12.06
N GLY A 176 -62.54 21.39 13.26
CA GLY A 176 -63.18 20.55 14.25
C GLY A 176 -62.31 20.08 15.37
N TYR A 177 -61.06 20.57 15.47
CA TYR A 177 -60.22 20.30 16.61
C TYR A 177 -60.59 21.17 17.80
N ALA A 178 -60.71 20.56 19.01
CA ALA A 178 -61.21 21.29 20.16
C ALA A 178 -60.16 21.49 21.25
N ARG A 179 -59.00 20.82 21.23
CA ARG A 179 -58.06 20.81 22.33
C ARG A 179 -56.59 20.83 21.89
N ILE A 180 -55.79 21.44 22.72
CA ILE A 180 -54.32 21.43 22.65
C ILE A 180 -53.74 20.83 23.95
N MET A 181 -52.51 20.37 23.91
CA MET A 181 -51.70 20.06 25.08
C MET A 181 -50.55 21.05 25.22
N GLN A 182 -50.46 21.68 26.36
CA GLN A 182 -49.33 22.55 26.73
C GLN A 182 -48.84 22.17 28.15
N LYS A 183 -47.53 22.04 28.31
CA LYS A 183 -46.89 21.66 29.60
C LYS A 183 -47.48 20.38 30.24
N GLY A 184 -48.02 19.43 29.44
CA GLY A 184 -48.63 18.19 29.91
C GLY A 184 -50.07 18.31 30.30
N GLU A 185 -50.71 19.52 30.20
CA GLU A 185 -52.12 19.76 30.50
C GLU A 185 -52.91 19.87 29.18
N PHE A 186 -54.13 19.28 29.19
CA PHE A 186 -55.06 19.35 28.07
C PHE A 186 -56.05 20.49 28.24
N ILE A 187 -55.90 21.51 27.40
CA ILE A 187 -56.66 22.77 27.42
C ILE A 187 -57.56 22.84 26.20
N ARG A 188 -58.76 23.45 26.36
CA ARG A 188 -59.58 23.76 25.15
C ARG A 188 -58.94 24.90 24.38
N ILE A 189 -59.02 24.86 23.07
CA ILE A 189 -58.47 25.94 22.22
C ILE A 189 -59.20 27.27 22.55
N GLU A 190 -60.52 27.22 22.73
CA GLU A 190 -61.36 28.40 23.12
C GLU A 190 -60.85 29.02 24.43
N ASP A 191 -60.68 28.19 25.49
CA ASP A 191 -60.19 28.66 26.80
C ASP A 191 -58.79 29.26 26.70
N PHE A 192 -57.92 28.66 25.82
CA PHE A 192 -56.52 29.14 25.63
C PHE A 192 -56.51 30.50 24.88
N LEU A 193 -57.39 30.71 23.93
CA LEU A 193 -57.49 31.99 23.21
C LEU A 193 -58.03 33.10 24.12
N GLU A 194 -59.09 32.80 24.94
CA GLU A 194 -59.69 33.73 25.89
C GLU A 194 -58.73 34.13 27.02
N THR A 195 -58.07 33.16 27.66
CA THR A 195 -57.09 33.41 28.72
C THR A 195 -55.81 34.05 28.21
N GLY A 196 -55.49 33.85 26.93
CA GLY A 196 -54.34 34.49 26.29
C GLY A 196 -54.48 35.99 26.14
N ASP A 197 -55.69 36.49 25.99
CA ASP A 197 -55.94 37.94 25.93
C ASP A 197 -55.78 38.65 27.27
N GLU A 198 -55.92 37.95 28.39
CA GLU A 198 -55.76 38.44 29.75
C GLU A 198 -54.34 38.33 30.29
N ASN A 199 -53.51 37.47 29.75
CA ASN A 199 -52.14 37.22 30.23
C ASN A 199 -51.09 37.67 29.20
N SER A 200 -50.24 38.67 29.57
CA SER A 200 -49.29 39.32 28.66
C SER A 200 -48.29 38.32 27.98
N GLU A 201 -47.87 37.28 28.68
CA GLU A 201 -46.96 36.27 28.12
C GLU A 201 -47.62 35.37 27.05
N ASN A 202 -48.90 35.02 27.23
CA ASN A 202 -49.62 34.23 26.23
C ASN A 202 -50.09 35.08 25.06
N LYS A 203 -50.27 36.37 25.25
CA LYS A 203 -50.63 37.29 24.18
C LYS A 203 -49.49 37.46 23.17
N GLU A 204 -48.27 37.70 23.67
CA GLU A 204 -47.09 37.76 22.78
C GLU A 204 -46.89 36.47 21.99
N LEU A 205 -47.17 35.31 22.60
CA LEU A 205 -47.08 34.01 21.95
C LEU A 205 -48.15 33.81 20.87
N LEU A 206 -49.39 34.24 21.14
CA LEU A 206 -50.52 34.16 20.20
C LEU A 206 -50.35 35.03 18.98
N ASP A 207 -49.73 36.20 19.16
CA ASP A 207 -49.51 37.18 18.11
C ASP A 207 -48.19 36.94 17.34
N ALA A 208 -47.33 36.02 17.81
CA ALA A 208 -46.09 35.66 17.11
C ALA A 208 -46.33 34.77 15.88
N SER A 209 -45.49 34.89 14.86
CA SER A 209 -45.57 34.14 13.61
C SER A 209 -44.23 33.58 13.19
N GLY A 210 -44.24 32.49 12.40
CA GLY A 210 -43.08 31.92 11.75
C GLY A 210 -41.89 31.64 12.63
N GLU A 211 -40.73 32.19 12.27
CA GLU A 211 -39.44 31.93 12.98
C GLU A 211 -39.45 32.53 14.39
N GLU A 212 -40.13 33.66 14.61
CA GLU A 212 -40.23 34.34 15.90
C GLU A 212 -40.94 33.44 16.90
N LEU A 213 -42.08 32.84 16.54
CA LEU A 213 -42.80 31.89 17.37
C LEU A 213 -41.90 30.66 17.71
N THR A 214 -41.19 30.13 16.72
CA THR A 214 -40.30 28.98 16.90
C THR A 214 -39.20 29.32 17.89
N GLN A 215 -38.64 30.52 17.82
CA GLN A 215 -37.60 30.97 18.76
C GLN A 215 -38.17 31.19 20.16
N MET A 216 -39.31 31.81 20.29
CA MET A 216 -39.99 32.04 21.60
C MET A 216 -40.32 30.69 22.28
N LEU A 217 -40.83 29.71 21.54
CA LEU A 217 -41.16 28.39 22.07
C LEU A 217 -39.90 27.67 22.56
N LYS A 218 -38.78 27.77 21.82
CA LYS A 218 -37.46 27.19 22.23
C LYS A 218 -36.89 27.88 23.49
N GLU A 219 -36.86 29.22 23.50
CA GLU A 219 -36.31 30.00 24.61
C GLU A 219 -37.08 29.79 25.94
N GLN A 220 -38.40 29.62 25.82
CA GLN A 220 -39.29 29.41 26.97
C GLN A 220 -39.46 27.90 27.31
N ASN A 221 -38.84 27.02 26.56
CA ASN A 221 -39.01 25.55 26.68
C ASN A 221 -40.50 25.13 26.70
N ARG A 222 -41.31 25.73 25.82
CA ARG A 222 -42.75 25.50 25.69
C ARG A 222 -43.03 24.75 24.41
N GLU A 223 -43.64 23.58 24.52
CA GLU A 223 -44.17 22.81 23.38
C GLU A 223 -45.68 22.85 23.42
N ILE A 224 -46.29 23.12 22.27
CA ILE A 224 -47.73 23.13 22.09
C ILE A 224 -48.08 22.03 21.07
N PHE A 225 -48.98 21.16 21.42
CA PHE A 225 -49.45 20.07 20.56
C PHE A 225 -50.95 20.14 20.34
N LEU A 226 -51.38 19.93 19.11
CA LEU A 226 -52.78 19.71 18.74
C LEU A 226 -53.18 18.31 19.17
N VAL A 227 -54.34 18.12 19.79
CA VAL A 227 -54.91 16.82 20.16
C VAL A 227 -55.69 16.30 18.94
N ILE A 228 -55.16 15.25 18.31
CA ILE A 228 -55.80 14.65 17.13
C ILE A 228 -56.84 13.64 17.54
N ASP A 229 -56.50 12.66 18.37
CA ASP A 229 -57.44 11.66 18.84
C ASP A 229 -57.11 11.15 20.26
N ARG A 230 -58.12 10.57 20.91
CA ARG A 230 -58.01 9.87 22.18
C ARG A 230 -58.54 8.45 22.02
N ALA A 231 -57.66 7.51 22.13
CA ALA A 231 -57.99 6.12 21.90
C ALA A 231 -57.54 5.23 23.08
N SER A 232 -57.87 3.98 23.00
CA SER A 232 -57.42 2.95 23.92
C SER A 232 -56.80 1.77 23.13
N VAL A 233 -55.86 1.09 23.76
CA VAL A 233 -55.19 -0.08 23.17
C VAL A 233 -56.19 -1.18 22.94
N SER A 234 -56.35 -1.59 21.65
CA SER A 234 -57.29 -2.61 21.21
C SER A 234 -56.66 -3.47 20.09
N ASP A 235 -57.14 -4.69 19.90
CA ASP A 235 -56.78 -5.57 18.79
C ASP A 235 -57.94 -5.70 17.78
N GLU A 236 -59.03 -4.96 17.95
CA GLU A 236 -60.12 -4.96 17.02
C GLU A 236 -59.75 -4.23 15.72
N LYS A 237 -60.19 -4.78 14.57
CA LYS A 237 -59.77 -4.23 13.26
C LYS A 237 -60.24 -2.79 13.05
N ASP A 238 -61.40 -2.46 13.55
CA ASP A 238 -61.95 -1.10 13.39
C ASP A 238 -61.19 -0.07 14.21
N ASP A 239 -60.74 -0.43 15.45
CA ASP A 239 -59.93 0.41 16.30
C ASP A 239 -58.50 0.59 15.73
N ILE A 240 -57.95 -0.46 15.11
CA ILE A 240 -56.62 -0.37 14.45
C ILE A 240 -56.72 0.54 13.20
N SER A 241 -57.81 0.39 12.40
CA SER A 241 -58.02 1.27 11.25
C SER A 241 -58.13 2.73 11.68
N ARG A 242 -58.90 3.03 12.74
CA ARG A 242 -59.03 4.36 13.31
C ARG A 242 -57.68 4.91 13.83
N LEU A 243 -56.85 4.03 14.46
CA LEU A 243 -55.50 4.39 14.91
C LEU A 243 -54.66 4.85 13.73
N PHE A 244 -54.66 4.13 12.60
CA PHE A 244 -53.94 4.48 11.41
C PHE A 244 -54.40 5.79 10.81
N ASP A 245 -55.71 6.01 10.67
CA ASP A 245 -56.29 7.26 10.16
C ASP A 245 -55.90 8.45 11.06
N SER A 246 -55.95 8.28 12.37
CA SER A 246 -55.57 9.30 13.35
C SER A 246 -54.07 9.57 13.36
N ALA A 247 -53.25 8.55 13.18
CA ALA A 247 -51.81 8.68 13.09
C ALA A 247 -51.39 9.38 11.78
N GLU A 248 -52.03 9.05 10.63
CA GLU A 248 -51.79 9.76 9.38
C GLU A 248 -52.19 11.26 9.47
N THR A 249 -53.32 11.52 10.10
CA THR A 249 -53.77 12.89 10.39
C THR A 249 -52.75 13.62 11.28
N ALA A 250 -52.22 12.94 12.31
CA ALA A 250 -51.25 13.55 13.20
C ALA A 250 -49.93 13.87 12.46
N PHE A 251 -49.45 12.95 11.60
CA PHE A 251 -48.29 13.24 10.75
C PHE A 251 -48.53 14.37 9.75
N TYR A 252 -49.74 14.48 9.20
CA TYR A 252 -50.08 15.54 8.27
C TYR A 252 -50.09 16.91 8.96
N GLU A 253 -50.81 17.03 10.08
CA GLU A 253 -50.92 18.29 10.85
C GLU A 253 -49.59 18.66 11.55
N GLY A 254 -48.80 17.66 11.97
CA GLY A 254 -47.54 17.87 12.64
C GLY A 254 -46.33 17.98 11.70
N ASP A 255 -46.56 18.19 10.40
CA ASP A 255 -45.51 18.32 9.37
C ASP A 255 -44.53 17.14 9.46
N GLY A 256 -45.08 15.91 9.54
CA GLY A 256 -44.35 14.66 9.63
C GLY A 256 -44.01 14.22 11.06
N ALA A 257 -44.33 14.95 12.10
CA ALA A 257 -44.10 14.58 13.49
C ALA A 257 -45.40 14.23 14.22
N CYS A 258 -45.34 13.22 15.10
CA CYS A 258 -46.46 12.78 15.92
C CYS A 258 -45.94 12.39 17.30
N ARG A 259 -46.72 12.68 18.34
CA ARG A 259 -46.43 12.28 19.75
C ARG A 259 -47.58 11.45 20.32
N LEU A 260 -47.24 10.29 20.91
CA LEU A 260 -48.16 9.54 21.73
C LEU A 260 -47.93 9.85 23.21
N VAL A 261 -49.04 10.08 23.97
CA VAL A 261 -48.96 10.29 25.41
C VAL A 261 -49.89 9.31 26.13
N PHE A 262 -49.39 8.64 27.15
CA PHE A 262 -50.12 7.68 27.99
C PHE A 262 -50.46 8.29 29.36
N PRO A 263 -51.67 8.82 29.55
CA PRO A 263 -52.12 9.28 30.88
C PRO A 263 -52.38 8.06 31.81
N PRO A 264 -52.19 8.20 33.14
CA PRO A 264 -51.78 9.38 33.90
C PRO A 264 -50.26 9.52 34.06
N SER A 265 -49.47 8.53 33.56
CA SER A 265 -47.99 8.56 33.73
C SER A 265 -47.30 9.63 32.86
N ASN A 266 -48.01 10.21 31.88
CA ASN A 266 -47.49 11.14 30.89
C ASN A 266 -46.21 10.64 30.20
N ILE A 267 -46.10 9.32 30.00
CA ILE A 267 -45.01 8.74 29.18
C ILE A 267 -45.27 9.16 27.75
N CYS A 268 -44.27 9.79 27.11
CA CYS A 268 -44.34 10.31 25.76
C CYS A 268 -43.45 9.47 24.82
N TYR A 269 -43.92 9.20 23.61
CA TYR A 269 -43.17 8.62 22.51
C TYR A 269 -43.29 9.51 21.28
N ASP A 270 -42.18 9.95 20.75
CA ASP A 270 -42.11 10.78 19.55
C ASP A 270 -41.88 9.92 18.30
N PHE A 271 -42.64 10.22 17.25
CA PHE A 271 -42.57 9.57 15.97
C PHE A 271 -42.37 10.65 14.90
N SER A 272 -41.56 10.37 13.89
CA SER A 272 -41.38 11.26 12.75
C SER A 272 -41.32 10.46 11.45
N THR A 273 -42.04 10.92 10.42
CA THR A 273 -41.90 10.41 9.05
C THR A 273 -40.69 10.99 8.35
N ARG A 274 -40.03 11.99 8.96
CA ARG A 274 -38.79 12.58 8.48
C ARG A 274 -37.61 11.80 9.02
N PHE A 275 -36.51 11.79 8.24
CA PHE A 275 -35.28 11.16 8.65
C PHE A 275 -34.47 12.13 9.51
N GLU A 276 -34.93 12.33 10.75
CA GLU A 276 -34.37 13.29 11.71
C GLU A 276 -34.44 12.76 13.13
N ALA A 277 -33.47 13.17 13.97
CA ALA A 277 -33.45 12.93 15.41
C ALA A 277 -32.65 14.02 16.11
N ASP A 278 -32.96 14.29 17.38
CA ASP A 278 -32.27 15.28 18.23
C ASP A 278 -32.13 16.68 17.56
N GLY A 279 -33.11 17.07 16.73
CA GLY A 279 -33.09 18.35 16.00
C GLY A 279 -32.12 18.39 14.80
N MET A 280 -31.52 17.25 14.44
CA MET A 280 -30.66 17.12 13.27
C MET A 280 -31.37 16.37 12.15
N LYS A 281 -31.21 16.87 10.91
CA LYS A 281 -31.64 16.17 9.72
C LYS A 281 -30.53 15.25 9.23
N PHE A 282 -30.87 14.02 8.86
CA PHE A 282 -29.96 13.03 8.34
C PHE A 282 -30.25 12.72 6.86
N GLU A 283 -29.24 12.31 6.15
CA GLU A 283 -29.39 11.77 4.79
C GLU A 283 -29.63 10.26 4.83
N GLU A 284 -30.52 9.75 4.00
CA GLU A 284 -30.68 8.30 3.86
C GLU A 284 -29.41 7.66 3.31
N PRO A 285 -29.00 6.47 3.83
CA PRO A 285 -27.82 5.80 3.34
C PRO A 285 -27.94 5.45 1.85
N THR A 286 -27.05 5.99 1.05
CA THR A 286 -26.89 5.66 -0.38
C THR A 286 -25.48 5.14 -0.62
N ASP A 287 -25.26 4.41 -1.71
CA ASP A 287 -23.93 3.91 -2.07
C ASP A 287 -22.92 5.05 -2.31
N ASN A 288 -23.38 6.20 -2.80
CA ASN A 288 -22.55 7.40 -3.01
C ASN A 288 -22.09 8.06 -1.71
N MET A 289 -22.88 7.97 -0.63
CA MET A 289 -22.49 8.46 0.71
C MET A 289 -21.19 7.81 1.21
N PHE A 290 -20.94 6.57 0.82
CA PHE A 290 -19.75 5.80 1.21
C PHE A 290 -18.65 5.82 0.14
N ALA A 291 -18.79 6.62 -0.92
CA ALA A 291 -17.81 6.72 -2.01
C ALA A 291 -16.86 7.90 -1.80
N PHE A 292 -15.65 7.64 -1.32
CA PHE A 292 -14.65 8.72 -1.17
C PHE A 292 -14.13 9.28 -2.51
N ASN A 293 -14.47 8.66 -3.65
CA ASN A 293 -14.21 9.18 -4.99
C ASN A 293 -15.35 10.04 -5.53
N SER A 294 -16.49 10.08 -4.84
CA SER A 294 -17.66 10.91 -5.18
C SER A 294 -17.69 12.18 -4.31
N PRO A 295 -18.03 13.34 -4.85
CA PRO A 295 -18.23 14.56 -4.05
C PRO A 295 -19.27 14.41 -2.93
N LEU A 296 -20.24 13.50 -3.11
CA LEU A 296 -21.30 13.23 -2.12
C LEU A 296 -20.80 12.49 -0.88
N GLY A 297 -19.77 11.63 -1.02
CA GLY A 297 -19.24 10.85 0.09
C GLY A 297 -17.85 11.32 0.56
N ALA A 298 -17.10 12.02 -0.29
CA ALA A 298 -15.76 12.48 0.05
C ALA A 298 -15.78 13.54 1.15
N CYS A 299 -14.80 13.45 2.06
CA CYS A 299 -14.55 14.51 3.03
C CYS A 299 -14.25 15.83 2.31
N PRO A 300 -14.97 16.92 2.60
CA PRO A 300 -14.84 18.19 1.87
C PRO A 300 -13.45 18.82 2.04
N THR A 301 -12.77 18.60 3.15
CA THR A 301 -11.46 19.19 3.45
C THR A 301 -10.31 18.52 2.68
N CYS A 302 -10.33 17.19 2.53
CA CYS A 302 -9.27 16.46 1.83
C CYS A 302 -9.72 15.86 0.49
N GLU A 303 -10.96 16.09 0.07
CA GLU A 303 -11.53 15.61 -1.20
C GLU A 303 -11.33 14.09 -1.42
N GLY A 304 -11.40 13.31 -0.35
CA GLY A 304 -11.22 11.85 -0.39
C GLY A 304 -9.76 11.37 -0.40
N PHE A 305 -8.78 12.26 -0.23
CA PHE A 305 -7.36 11.84 -0.12
C PHE A 305 -6.98 11.32 1.26
N GLY A 306 -7.72 11.67 2.31
CA GLY A 306 -7.42 11.33 3.69
C GLY A 306 -6.25 12.11 4.30
N SER A 307 -5.59 12.96 3.51
CA SER A 307 -4.45 13.77 3.91
C SER A 307 -4.50 15.15 3.28
N VAL A 308 -3.92 16.13 3.95
CA VAL A 308 -3.80 17.52 3.49
C VAL A 308 -2.34 17.99 3.60
N ILE A 309 -2.01 19.07 2.92
CA ILE A 309 -0.70 19.71 3.10
C ILE A 309 -0.79 20.62 4.32
N GLY A 310 -0.23 20.15 5.43
CA GLY A 310 -0.27 20.84 6.72
C GLY A 310 1.12 20.94 7.36
N ILE A 311 1.16 21.33 8.64
CA ILE A 311 2.37 21.25 9.46
C ILE A 311 2.53 19.80 9.89
N ASP A 312 3.64 19.19 9.50
CA ASP A 312 3.91 17.77 9.78
C ASP A 312 4.55 17.62 11.16
N GLU A 313 3.85 16.91 12.04
CA GLU A 313 4.34 16.62 13.40
C GLU A 313 5.72 15.97 13.39
N LYS A 314 5.98 15.06 12.46
CA LYS A 314 7.27 14.38 12.32
C LYS A 314 8.42 15.31 11.91
N LEU A 315 8.09 16.42 11.25
CA LEU A 315 9.08 17.45 10.92
C LEU A 315 9.30 18.43 12.09
N VAL A 316 8.27 18.68 12.88
CA VAL A 316 8.34 19.55 14.07
C VAL A 316 9.01 18.84 15.24
N ILE A 317 8.66 17.58 15.46
CA ILE A 317 9.19 16.72 16.53
C ILE A 317 9.78 15.45 15.90
N PRO A 318 10.95 15.57 15.27
CA PRO A 318 11.53 14.46 14.51
C PRO A 318 12.16 13.35 15.38
N ASN A 319 12.40 13.60 16.64
CA ASN A 319 12.87 12.62 17.61
C ASN A 319 12.00 12.67 18.86
N THR A 320 11.08 11.72 18.96
CA THR A 320 10.14 11.60 20.05
C THR A 320 10.76 11.12 21.36
N SER A 321 12.01 10.58 21.31
CA SER A 321 12.77 10.18 22.51
C SER A 321 13.35 11.37 23.28
N LEU A 322 13.38 12.55 22.66
CA LEU A 322 13.81 13.77 23.36
C LEU A 322 12.66 14.35 24.19
N SER A 323 13.02 14.90 25.33
CA SER A 323 12.10 15.69 26.14
C SER A 323 11.93 17.11 25.59
N LEU A 324 10.96 17.85 26.11
CA LEU A 324 10.83 19.26 25.77
C LEU A 324 12.06 20.08 26.16
N TYR A 325 12.66 19.74 27.30
CA TYR A 325 13.89 20.36 27.79
C TYR A 325 15.08 20.09 26.86
N ASP A 326 15.20 18.86 26.33
CA ASP A 326 16.25 18.46 25.38
C ASP A 326 16.00 19.00 23.96
N GLY A 327 14.92 19.77 23.77
CA GLY A 327 14.58 20.41 22.52
C GLY A 327 13.97 19.49 21.47
N CYS A 328 12.99 18.65 21.86
CA CYS A 328 12.23 17.83 20.92
C CYS A 328 11.52 18.67 19.86
N VAL A 329 11.07 19.91 20.19
CA VAL A 329 10.41 20.85 19.27
C VAL A 329 11.45 21.62 18.46
N VAL A 330 11.75 21.15 17.25
CA VAL A 330 12.83 21.68 16.41
C VAL A 330 12.57 23.12 15.95
N CYS A 331 11.31 23.51 15.74
CA CYS A 331 10.96 24.86 15.30
C CYS A 331 11.23 25.93 16.39
N TRP A 332 11.37 25.52 17.65
CA TRP A 332 11.69 26.40 18.78
C TRP A 332 13.20 26.46 19.11
N ARG A 333 14.05 25.83 18.30
CA ARG A 333 15.52 25.86 18.48
C ARG A 333 16.13 27.20 17.99
N GLY A 334 17.26 27.57 18.61
CA GLY A 334 18.01 28.80 18.31
C GLY A 334 17.61 30.00 19.17
N GLU A 335 18.43 31.05 19.19
CA GLU A 335 18.30 32.19 20.12
C GLU A 335 16.94 32.88 20.01
N LYS A 336 16.49 33.21 18.80
CA LYS A 336 15.22 33.93 18.58
C LYS A 336 13.99 33.08 18.84
N MET A 337 13.99 31.83 18.35
CA MET A 337 12.82 30.95 18.49
C MET A 337 12.80 30.21 19.83
N GLY A 338 13.93 30.09 20.51
CA GLY A 338 14.03 29.53 21.85
C GLY A 338 13.27 30.31 22.93
N MET A 339 12.85 31.53 22.62
CA MET A 339 11.95 32.29 23.50
C MET A 339 10.58 31.62 23.65
N TRP A 340 10.07 30.97 22.62
CA TRP A 340 8.82 30.21 22.67
C TRP A 340 8.90 29.04 23.65
N LEU A 341 10.01 28.32 23.63
CA LEU A 341 10.26 27.22 24.57
C LEU A 341 10.32 27.72 26.02
N LYS A 342 11.08 28.78 26.26
CA LYS A 342 11.21 29.38 27.61
C LYS A 342 9.86 29.85 28.14
N GLU A 343 9.10 30.51 27.29
CA GLU A 343 7.79 31.05 27.70
C GLU A 343 6.77 29.94 27.91
N PHE A 344 6.78 28.90 27.07
CA PHE A 344 5.92 27.72 27.29
C PHE A 344 6.24 27.05 28.62
N ILE A 345 7.50 26.78 28.93
CA ILE A 345 7.92 26.16 30.19
C ILE A 345 7.45 27.00 31.40
N ARG A 346 7.64 28.32 31.34
CA ARG A 346 7.18 29.24 32.37
C ARG A 346 5.68 29.18 32.61
N ARG A 347 4.89 29.12 31.52
CA ARG A 347 3.41 29.07 31.61
C ARG A 347 2.88 27.69 31.99
N ALA A 348 3.61 26.65 31.69
CA ALA A 348 3.25 25.25 31.95
C ALA A 348 3.54 24.82 33.41
N GLU A 349 4.34 25.61 34.18
CA GLU A 349 4.69 25.31 35.56
C GLU A 349 3.48 25.07 36.47
N PRO A 350 2.41 25.91 36.48
CA PRO A 350 1.22 25.68 37.30
C PRO A 350 0.50 24.36 37.02
N TYR A 351 0.64 23.86 35.79
CA TYR A 351 0.03 22.60 35.32
C TYR A 351 0.92 21.38 35.55
N LYS A 352 2.13 21.57 36.13
CA LYS A 352 3.13 20.52 36.37
C LYS A 352 3.47 19.74 35.10
N PHE A 353 3.57 20.44 33.96
CA PHE A 353 3.93 19.80 32.68
C PHE A 353 5.30 19.12 32.80
N PRO A 354 5.43 17.83 32.38
CA PRO A 354 6.65 17.04 32.57
C PRO A 354 7.71 17.37 31.52
N ILE A 355 8.44 18.47 31.68
CA ILE A 355 9.39 18.99 30.70
C ILE A 355 10.59 18.08 30.40
N PHE A 356 10.94 17.15 31.33
CA PHE A 356 12.04 16.20 31.19
C PHE A 356 11.59 14.85 30.66
N LYS A 357 10.29 14.62 30.49
CA LYS A 357 9.72 13.38 30.01
C LYS A 357 9.84 13.29 28.49
N PRO A 358 10.29 12.17 27.91
CA PRO A 358 10.31 11.98 26.44
C PRO A 358 8.94 12.23 25.82
N TYR A 359 8.91 12.84 24.63
CA TYR A 359 7.65 13.20 23.95
C TYR A 359 6.72 11.99 23.72
N TYR A 360 7.26 10.81 23.40
CA TYR A 360 6.45 9.60 23.18
C TYR A 360 5.74 9.11 24.47
N GLU A 361 6.25 9.45 25.66
CA GLU A 361 5.66 9.10 26.95
C GLU A 361 4.63 10.13 27.45
N LEU A 362 4.52 11.29 26.81
CA LEU A 362 3.52 12.28 27.15
C LEU A 362 2.12 11.72 26.91
N THR A 363 1.20 12.01 27.84
CA THR A 363 -0.22 11.71 27.67
C THR A 363 -0.81 12.53 26.51
N GLN A 364 -1.93 12.09 25.94
CA GLN A 364 -2.60 12.85 24.89
C GLN A 364 -2.93 14.28 25.32
N GLN A 365 -3.38 14.46 26.53
CA GLN A 365 -3.68 15.79 27.10
C GLN A 365 -2.43 16.68 27.17
N GLU A 366 -1.26 16.13 27.56
CA GLU A 366 0.00 16.87 27.61
C GLU A 366 0.47 17.24 26.19
N LYS A 367 0.29 16.35 25.21
CA LYS A 367 0.55 16.64 23.79
C LYS A 367 -0.38 17.73 23.28
N ASP A 368 -1.67 17.65 23.58
CA ASP A 368 -2.66 18.66 23.18
C ASP A 368 -2.31 20.04 23.74
N TRP A 369 -1.85 20.12 25.00
CA TRP A 369 -1.37 21.37 25.57
C TRP A 369 -0.17 21.94 24.83
N LEU A 370 0.77 21.12 24.43
CA LEU A 370 1.96 21.55 23.68
C LEU A 370 1.58 22.03 22.26
N TRP A 371 0.65 21.34 21.62
CA TRP A 371 0.22 21.67 20.25
C TRP A 371 -0.78 22.81 20.20
N HIS A 372 -1.84 22.77 21.00
CA HIS A 372 -3.01 23.67 20.90
C HIS A 372 -3.04 24.74 21.99
N GLY A 373 -2.18 24.62 23.02
CA GLY A 373 -2.06 25.58 24.11
C GLY A 373 -2.65 25.09 25.44
N LEU A 374 -2.14 25.67 26.49
CA LEU A 374 -2.57 25.39 27.89
C LEU A 374 -4.01 25.89 28.14
N PRO A 375 -4.73 25.35 29.10
CA PRO A 375 -6.09 25.80 29.42
C PRO A 375 -6.21 27.31 29.67
N SER A 376 -5.21 27.91 30.32
CA SER A 376 -5.16 29.37 30.57
C SER A 376 -4.93 30.21 29.30
N GLU A 377 -4.55 29.62 28.18
CA GLU A 377 -4.33 30.33 26.94
C GLU A 377 -5.64 30.63 26.20
N LYS A 378 -6.75 29.94 26.51
CA LYS A 378 -8.03 30.13 25.86
C LYS A 378 -8.60 31.54 26.05
N ASP A 379 -8.36 32.13 27.25
CA ASP A 379 -8.85 33.45 27.62
C ASP A 379 -7.90 34.59 27.19
N ARG A 380 -6.76 34.26 26.52
CA ARG A 380 -5.78 35.23 26.05
C ARG A 380 -6.04 35.63 24.62
N GLU A 381 -5.64 36.85 24.30
CA GLU A 381 -5.62 37.29 22.90
C GLU A 381 -4.73 36.36 22.05
N PRO A 382 -5.11 36.08 20.80
CA PRO A 382 -4.40 35.11 19.98
C PRO A 382 -2.89 35.34 19.83
N HIS A 383 -2.43 36.58 19.75
CA HIS A 383 -1.00 36.92 19.62
C HIS A 383 -0.17 36.73 20.88
N ASP A 384 -0.83 36.58 22.04
CA ASP A 384 -0.20 36.33 23.33
C ASP A 384 -0.16 34.84 23.70
N ARG A 385 -0.77 33.98 22.90
CA ARG A 385 -0.79 32.53 23.16
C ARG A 385 0.53 31.88 22.83
N VAL A 386 0.89 30.82 23.56
CA VAL A 386 2.13 30.08 23.36
C VAL A 386 1.84 28.60 23.17
N SER A 387 1.91 28.15 21.92
CA SER A 387 1.78 26.76 21.52
C SER A 387 2.47 26.55 20.16
N ILE A 388 2.58 25.28 19.71
CA ILE A 388 3.13 25.01 18.39
C ILE A 388 2.23 25.60 17.30
N ASP A 389 0.91 25.51 17.43
CA ASP A 389 -0.04 26.06 16.46
C ASP A 389 0.07 27.58 16.36
N GLU A 390 0.16 28.26 17.51
CA GLU A 390 0.32 29.72 17.54
C GLU A 390 1.67 30.18 16.94
N PHE A 391 2.73 29.40 17.18
CA PHE A 391 4.01 29.62 16.54
C PHE A 391 3.86 29.58 15.01
N PHE A 392 3.21 28.54 14.45
CA PHE A 392 3.01 28.45 13.01
C PHE A 392 1.99 29.47 12.48
N ARG A 393 1.04 29.90 13.31
CA ARG A 393 0.17 31.04 12.95
C ARG A 393 1.00 32.31 12.76
N MET A 394 1.86 32.64 13.73
CA MET A 394 2.78 33.78 13.62
C MET A 394 3.69 33.66 12.36
N VAL A 395 4.21 32.46 12.08
CA VAL A 395 5.02 32.22 10.88
C VAL A 395 4.21 32.45 9.60
N LYS A 396 2.93 32.03 9.55
CA LYS A 396 2.01 32.25 8.43
C LYS A 396 1.71 33.73 8.22
N GLU A 397 1.45 34.49 9.26
CA GLU A 397 1.19 35.95 9.21
C GLU A 397 2.39 36.71 8.68
N ASN A 398 3.60 36.25 8.94
CA ASN A 398 4.86 36.87 8.53
C ASN A 398 5.44 36.30 7.20
N GLN A 399 4.66 35.58 6.38
CA GLN A 399 5.12 34.96 5.13
C GLN A 399 5.66 35.97 4.08
N TYR A 400 5.35 37.26 4.20
CA TYR A 400 5.92 38.28 3.33
C TYR A 400 7.45 38.35 3.45
N LYS A 401 8.05 37.91 4.57
CA LYS A 401 9.52 37.82 4.76
C LYS A 401 10.01 36.45 4.29
N ILE A 402 11.05 36.42 3.49
CA ILE A 402 11.63 35.19 2.90
C ILE A 402 11.95 34.13 3.95
N GLN A 403 12.54 34.55 5.09
CA GLN A 403 12.93 33.61 6.18
C GLN A 403 11.75 32.81 6.74
N TYR A 404 10.57 33.41 6.91
CA TYR A 404 9.37 32.73 7.41
C TYR A 404 8.75 31.82 6.35
N ARG A 405 8.83 32.20 5.05
CA ARG A 405 8.43 31.33 3.94
C ARG A 405 9.26 30.06 3.86
N VAL A 406 10.59 30.19 3.99
CA VAL A 406 11.51 29.05 4.02
C VAL A 406 11.26 28.21 5.25
N MET A 407 11.05 28.82 6.42
CA MET A 407 10.70 28.10 7.65
C MET A 407 9.41 27.31 7.49
N LEU A 408 8.35 27.93 7.00
CA LEU A 408 7.07 27.25 6.79
C LEU A 408 7.18 26.07 5.81
N SER A 409 7.91 26.26 4.70
CA SER A 409 8.15 25.21 3.70
C SER A 409 8.92 24.02 4.28
N ARG A 410 9.80 24.25 5.25
CA ARG A 410 10.59 23.20 5.93
C ARG A 410 9.74 22.28 6.80
N PHE A 411 8.64 22.78 7.38
CA PHE A 411 7.77 22.04 8.27
C PHE A 411 6.44 21.62 7.64
N ARG A 412 6.22 21.95 6.37
CA ARG A 412 5.06 21.48 5.61
C ARG A 412 5.30 20.08 5.08
N GLY A 413 4.33 19.23 5.30
CA GLY A 413 4.31 17.85 4.81
C GLY A 413 2.88 17.38 4.53
N LYS A 414 2.77 16.12 4.13
CA LYS A 414 1.49 15.43 4.02
C LYS A 414 1.06 15.00 5.42
N THR A 415 0.02 15.63 5.95
CA THR A 415 -0.54 15.32 7.28
C THR A 415 -1.89 14.64 7.14
N VAL A 416 -2.29 13.90 8.15
CA VAL A 416 -3.64 13.32 8.22
C VAL A 416 -4.65 14.46 8.21
N CYS A 417 -5.73 14.29 7.46
CA CYS A 417 -6.80 15.29 7.40
C CYS A 417 -7.40 15.50 8.81
N PRO A 418 -7.50 16.75 9.30
CA PRO A 418 -8.01 17.02 10.64
C PRO A 418 -9.51 16.69 10.81
N ASP A 419 -10.29 16.70 9.72
CA ASP A 419 -11.73 16.47 9.79
C ASP A 419 -12.10 14.99 9.71
N CYS A 420 -11.53 14.27 8.75
CA CYS A 420 -11.85 12.85 8.56
C CYS A 420 -10.84 11.90 9.22
N HIS A 421 -9.76 12.39 9.81
CA HIS A 421 -8.72 11.60 10.47
C HIS A 421 -8.19 10.43 9.60
N GLY A 422 -8.10 10.64 8.29
CA GLY A 422 -7.61 9.63 7.33
C GLY A 422 -8.68 8.71 6.77
N THR A 423 -9.92 8.77 7.24
CA THR A 423 -11.03 7.90 6.77
C THR A 423 -11.54 8.26 5.38
N ARG A 424 -11.25 9.47 4.88
CA ARG A 424 -11.61 10.01 3.56
C ARG A 424 -13.07 10.31 3.32
N LEU A 425 -13.96 9.86 4.19
CA LEU A 425 -15.39 10.05 4.09
C LEU A 425 -15.84 11.26 4.91
N ARG A 426 -17.04 11.75 4.59
CA ARG A 426 -17.76 12.73 5.40
C ARG A 426 -18.13 12.15 6.76
N LYS A 427 -18.38 13.01 7.73
CA LYS A 427 -18.76 12.60 9.10
C LYS A 427 -20.08 11.82 9.12
N GLU A 428 -21.00 12.17 8.24
CA GLU A 428 -22.34 11.58 8.12
C GLU A 428 -22.27 10.09 7.79
N ALA A 429 -21.28 9.65 7.01
CA ALA A 429 -21.06 8.25 6.70
C ALA A 429 -20.76 7.38 7.95
N ASN A 430 -20.20 7.99 9.00
CA ASN A 430 -19.90 7.30 10.26
C ASN A 430 -21.11 7.12 11.17
N TYR A 431 -22.19 7.83 10.90
CA TYR A 431 -23.45 7.67 11.64
C TYR A 431 -24.17 6.37 11.24
N VAL A 432 -23.87 5.85 10.06
CA VAL A 432 -24.44 4.60 9.57
C VAL A 432 -23.60 3.41 10.07
N LYS A 433 -24.27 2.45 10.73
CA LYS A 433 -23.61 1.29 11.34
C LYS A 433 -24.27 -0.02 10.94
N ILE A 434 -23.47 -1.07 10.88
CA ILE A 434 -23.92 -2.47 10.79
C ILE A 434 -23.25 -3.22 11.94
N GLY A 435 -24.00 -3.97 12.73
CA GLY A 435 -23.45 -4.67 13.89
C GLY A 435 -22.68 -3.76 14.84
N GLY A 436 -23.13 -2.50 15.00
CA GLY A 436 -22.53 -1.47 15.87
C GLY A 436 -21.28 -0.79 15.31
N LYS A 437 -20.82 -1.12 14.08
CA LYS A 437 -19.62 -0.53 13.47
C LYS A 437 -19.91 0.23 12.20
N SER A 438 -19.21 1.36 12.02
CA SER A 438 -19.23 2.15 10.80
C SER A 438 -18.34 1.53 9.72
N ILE A 439 -18.51 1.95 8.45
CA ILE A 439 -17.67 1.49 7.34
C ILE A 439 -16.20 1.86 7.57
N THR A 440 -15.92 3.02 8.16
CA THR A 440 -14.56 3.50 8.44
C THR A 440 -13.86 2.63 9.49
N GLU A 441 -14.58 2.23 10.55
CA GLU A 441 -14.04 1.29 11.54
C GLU A 441 -13.73 -0.07 10.93
N LEU A 442 -14.57 -0.57 10.01
CA LEU A 442 -14.34 -1.86 9.35
C LEU A 442 -13.14 -1.84 8.43
N VAL A 443 -12.93 -0.79 7.64
CA VAL A 443 -11.79 -0.72 6.70
C VAL A 443 -10.45 -0.49 7.39
N GLU A 444 -10.44 -0.05 8.64
CA GLU A 444 -9.24 0.10 9.47
C GLU A 444 -8.86 -1.17 10.21
N MET A 445 -9.77 -2.15 10.29
CA MET A 445 -9.44 -3.46 10.84
C MET A 445 -8.45 -4.21 9.96
N SER A 446 -7.58 -5.02 10.58
CA SER A 446 -6.83 -6.03 9.84
C SER A 446 -7.79 -7.03 9.19
N ILE A 447 -7.41 -7.56 8.01
CA ILE A 447 -8.23 -8.52 7.26
C ILE A 447 -8.60 -9.74 8.13
N VAL A 448 -7.70 -10.18 9.02
CA VAL A 448 -7.98 -11.27 9.99
C VAL A 448 -9.15 -10.88 10.89
N ASN A 449 -9.10 -9.69 11.50
CA ASN A 449 -10.12 -9.22 12.42
C ASN A 449 -11.44 -8.92 11.69
N LEU A 450 -11.36 -8.36 10.50
CA LEU A 450 -12.52 -8.09 9.65
C LEU A 450 -13.24 -9.38 9.23
N SER A 451 -12.50 -10.41 8.83
CA SER A 451 -13.06 -11.72 8.49
C SER A 451 -13.73 -12.38 9.73
N ALA A 452 -13.09 -12.27 10.90
CA ALA A 452 -13.68 -12.78 12.14
C ALA A 452 -14.97 -12.02 12.50
N TRP A 453 -15.00 -10.70 12.31
CA TRP A 453 -16.17 -9.87 12.56
C TRP A 453 -17.34 -10.28 11.64
N PHE A 454 -17.11 -10.48 10.33
CA PHE A 454 -18.16 -10.93 9.41
C PHE A 454 -18.71 -12.33 9.74
N ARG A 455 -17.88 -13.24 10.25
CA ARG A 455 -18.33 -14.57 10.68
C ARG A 455 -19.24 -14.53 11.91
N ASN A 456 -19.02 -13.54 12.78
CA ASN A 456 -19.79 -13.38 14.03
C ASN A 456 -20.90 -12.32 13.91
N LEU A 457 -21.18 -11.81 12.71
CA LEU A 457 -22.17 -10.78 12.48
C LEU A 457 -23.58 -11.33 12.63
N GLU A 458 -24.30 -10.85 13.60
CA GLU A 458 -25.71 -11.18 13.82
C GLU A 458 -26.60 -10.20 13.05
N LEU A 459 -27.44 -10.72 12.18
CA LEU A 459 -28.40 -9.98 11.37
C LEU A 459 -29.78 -10.60 11.53
N SER A 460 -30.83 -9.81 11.39
CA SER A 460 -32.19 -10.29 11.27
C SER A 460 -32.38 -11.13 9.99
N ASP A 461 -33.42 -11.95 9.93
CA ASP A 461 -33.63 -12.82 8.77
C ASP A 461 -33.87 -12.03 7.47
N ASN A 462 -34.52 -10.87 7.55
CA ASN A 462 -34.72 -9.96 6.42
C ASN A 462 -33.39 -9.36 5.95
N GLU A 463 -32.57 -8.86 6.88
CA GLU A 463 -31.25 -8.32 6.56
C GLU A 463 -30.33 -9.39 5.95
N LYS A 464 -30.39 -10.63 6.43
CA LYS A 464 -29.65 -11.77 5.85
C LYS A 464 -30.04 -12.05 4.41
N GLU A 465 -31.34 -12.02 4.08
CA GLU A 465 -31.81 -12.26 2.72
C GLU A 465 -31.35 -11.16 1.77
N ILE A 466 -31.48 -9.87 2.18
CA ILE A 466 -31.03 -8.71 1.40
C ILE A 466 -29.53 -8.74 1.18
N ALA A 467 -28.75 -9.07 2.21
CA ALA A 467 -27.30 -9.02 2.20
C ALA A 467 -26.61 -10.27 1.66
N LYS A 468 -27.32 -11.37 1.49
CA LYS A 468 -26.79 -12.72 1.21
C LYS A 468 -25.69 -12.75 0.15
N ARG A 469 -25.97 -12.19 -1.03
CA ARG A 469 -25.01 -12.16 -2.14
C ARG A 469 -23.77 -11.30 -1.80
N LEU A 470 -23.97 -10.14 -1.19
CA LEU A 470 -22.91 -9.23 -0.82
C LEU A 470 -21.98 -9.85 0.24
N LEU A 471 -22.55 -10.47 1.26
CA LEU A 471 -21.80 -11.17 2.31
C LEU A 471 -20.99 -12.34 1.75
N THR A 472 -21.56 -13.11 0.82
CA THR A 472 -20.85 -14.20 0.14
C THR A 472 -19.63 -13.68 -0.60
N GLU A 473 -19.77 -12.61 -1.38
CA GLU A 473 -18.66 -12.01 -2.13
C GLU A 473 -17.58 -11.41 -1.21
N ILE A 474 -17.98 -10.69 -0.16
CA ILE A 474 -17.05 -10.12 0.81
C ILE A 474 -16.26 -11.22 1.51
N THR A 475 -16.95 -12.25 2.03
CA THR A 475 -16.30 -13.32 2.79
C THR A 475 -15.36 -14.16 1.94
N HIS A 476 -15.72 -14.44 0.68
CA HIS A 476 -14.86 -15.15 -0.27
C HIS A 476 -13.58 -14.36 -0.55
N ARG A 477 -13.68 -13.05 -0.88
CA ARG A 477 -12.53 -12.21 -1.14
C ARG A 477 -11.63 -12.03 0.08
N LEU A 478 -12.23 -11.88 1.27
CA LEU A 478 -11.47 -11.84 2.53
C LEU A 478 -10.73 -13.15 2.77
N GLN A 479 -11.36 -14.29 2.49
CA GLN A 479 -10.73 -15.60 2.64
C GLN A 479 -9.53 -15.74 1.68
N PHE A 480 -9.66 -15.36 0.41
CA PHE A 480 -8.53 -15.37 -0.53
C PHE A 480 -7.36 -14.51 -0.05
N LEU A 481 -7.62 -13.31 0.50
CA LEU A 481 -6.57 -12.48 1.07
C LEU A 481 -5.85 -13.14 2.26
N LEU A 482 -6.59 -13.90 3.08
CA LEU A 482 -6.01 -14.69 4.17
C LEU A 482 -5.16 -15.85 3.64
N ASP A 483 -5.64 -16.54 2.60
CA ASP A 483 -4.97 -17.69 1.99
C ASP A 483 -3.65 -17.30 1.31
N VAL A 484 -3.55 -16.09 0.75
CA VAL A 484 -2.28 -15.56 0.20
C VAL A 484 -1.40 -14.85 1.25
N GLY A 485 -1.74 -14.96 2.56
CA GLY A 485 -0.91 -14.42 3.64
C GLY A 485 -0.98 -12.91 3.85
N LEU A 486 -2.02 -12.22 3.36
CA LEU A 486 -2.21 -10.76 3.49
C LEU A 486 -3.11 -10.36 4.67
N GLY A 487 -3.33 -11.26 5.63
CA GLY A 487 -4.24 -11.04 6.76
C GLY A 487 -3.91 -9.84 7.65
N TYR A 488 -2.67 -9.39 7.67
CA TYR A 488 -2.20 -8.24 8.46
C TYR A 488 -2.53 -6.89 7.83
N LEU A 489 -2.89 -6.84 6.55
CA LEU A 489 -3.25 -5.59 5.87
C LEU A 489 -4.62 -5.08 6.34
N THR A 490 -4.84 -3.77 6.14
CA THR A 490 -6.14 -3.13 6.29
C THR A 490 -6.70 -2.74 4.92
N LEU A 491 -8.01 -2.69 4.78
CA LEU A 491 -8.63 -2.28 3.51
C LEU A 491 -8.37 -0.81 3.17
N ASN A 492 -8.11 0.03 4.17
CA ASN A 492 -7.81 1.45 4.00
C ASN A 492 -6.35 1.74 3.59
N ARG A 493 -5.45 0.74 3.62
CA ARG A 493 -4.06 0.92 3.23
C ARG A 493 -3.94 1.33 1.76
N LEU A 494 -3.16 2.38 1.49
CA LEU A 494 -2.92 2.89 0.14
C LEU A 494 -2.17 1.89 -0.72
N SER A 495 -2.61 1.68 -1.95
CA SER A 495 -1.98 0.75 -2.91
C SER A 495 -0.54 1.13 -3.25
N ASN A 496 -0.19 2.41 -3.26
CA ASN A 496 1.17 2.89 -3.53
C ASN A 496 2.16 2.67 -2.37
N THR A 497 1.69 2.21 -1.21
CA THR A 497 2.53 1.85 -0.05
C THR A 497 2.81 0.36 0.06
N LEU A 498 2.25 -0.43 -0.85
CA LEU A 498 2.42 -1.87 -0.92
C LEU A 498 3.77 -2.23 -1.52
N SER A 499 4.36 -3.33 -1.06
CA SER A 499 5.48 -3.97 -1.75
C SER A 499 5.04 -4.59 -3.08
N GLY A 500 5.99 -4.89 -3.97
CA GLY A 500 5.70 -5.56 -5.24
C GLY A 500 4.97 -6.89 -5.04
N GLY A 501 5.44 -7.73 -4.12
CA GLY A 501 4.81 -9.01 -3.79
C GLY A 501 3.42 -8.86 -3.16
N GLU A 502 3.19 -7.87 -2.27
CA GLU A 502 1.85 -7.59 -1.74
C GLU A 502 0.88 -7.19 -2.85
N SER A 503 1.30 -6.31 -3.74
CA SER A 503 0.49 -5.87 -4.89
C SER A 503 0.15 -7.02 -5.83
N GLN A 504 1.12 -7.88 -6.13
CA GLN A 504 0.93 -9.05 -6.97
C GLN A 504 -0.08 -10.04 -6.36
N ARG A 505 0.02 -10.33 -5.06
CA ARG A 505 -0.93 -11.20 -4.36
C ARG A 505 -2.34 -10.62 -4.30
N ILE A 506 -2.49 -9.29 -4.15
CA ILE A 506 -3.79 -8.62 -4.25
C ILE A 506 -4.37 -8.82 -5.66
N ASN A 507 -3.58 -8.65 -6.71
CA ASN A 507 -4.02 -8.89 -8.09
C ASN A 507 -4.40 -10.36 -8.32
N LEU A 508 -3.67 -11.30 -7.73
CA LEU A 508 -4.01 -12.73 -7.79
C LEU A 508 -5.39 -12.99 -7.16
N THR A 509 -5.66 -12.44 -5.98
CA THR A 509 -6.97 -12.63 -5.31
C THR A 509 -8.12 -12.03 -6.09
N THR A 510 -7.93 -10.90 -6.74
CA THR A 510 -8.94 -10.26 -7.58
C THR A 510 -9.29 -11.14 -8.79
N ASN A 511 -8.27 -11.73 -9.42
CA ASN A 511 -8.48 -12.64 -10.57
C ASN A 511 -9.13 -13.97 -10.17
N LEU A 512 -8.82 -14.51 -9.00
CA LEU A 512 -9.49 -15.68 -8.44
C LEU A 512 -10.99 -15.45 -8.23
N GLY A 513 -11.35 -14.25 -7.75
CA GLY A 513 -12.76 -13.85 -7.57
C GLY A 513 -13.54 -13.72 -8.90
N SER A 514 -12.88 -13.63 -10.06
CA SER A 514 -13.53 -13.47 -11.36
C SER A 514 -14.08 -14.75 -11.98
N SER A 515 -13.85 -15.93 -11.38
CA SER A 515 -14.35 -17.25 -11.82
C SER A 515 -14.10 -17.59 -13.30
N LEU A 516 -13.03 -17.08 -13.90
CA LEU A 516 -12.66 -17.40 -15.27
C LEU A 516 -12.12 -18.84 -15.34
N VAL A 517 -12.69 -19.63 -16.23
CA VAL A 517 -12.35 -21.06 -16.43
C VAL A 517 -11.75 -21.24 -17.82
N GLY A 518 -10.79 -22.17 -17.96
CA GLY A 518 -10.19 -22.49 -19.23
C GLY A 518 -9.23 -21.43 -19.75
N SER A 519 -8.65 -20.64 -18.89
CA SER A 519 -7.66 -19.59 -19.19
C SER A 519 -6.23 -20.02 -18.85
N VAL A 520 -5.24 -19.27 -19.34
CA VAL A 520 -3.83 -19.40 -18.92
C VAL A 520 -3.49 -18.26 -18.00
N TYR A 521 -3.11 -18.55 -16.77
CA TYR A 521 -2.57 -17.58 -15.82
C TYR A 521 -1.05 -17.64 -15.84
N ILE A 522 -0.42 -16.51 -16.06
CA ILE A 522 1.04 -16.37 -16.11
C ILE A 522 1.48 -15.46 -14.99
N LEU A 523 2.23 -15.99 -14.02
CA LEU A 523 2.67 -15.28 -12.83
C LEU A 523 4.20 -15.11 -12.84
N ASP A 524 4.68 -13.93 -12.44
CA ASP A 524 6.11 -13.61 -12.35
C ASP A 524 6.55 -13.65 -10.90
N GLU A 525 7.30 -14.70 -10.52
CA GLU A 525 7.88 -14.88 -9.18
C GLU A 525 6.90 -14.60 -8.02
N PRO A 526 5.76 -15.32 -7.93
CA PRO A 526 4.73 -15.01 -6.94
C PRO A 526 5.16 -15.30 -5.49
N SER A 527 6.27 -16.01 -5.24
CA SER A 527 6.84 -16.31 -3.92
C SER A 527 7.65 -15.15 -3.32
N ILE A 528 7.87 -14.07 -4.07
CA ILE A 528 8.72 -12.96 -3.62
C ILE A 528 8.30 -12.40 -2.26
N GLY A 529 9.30 -12.27 -1.35
CA GLY A 529 9.10 -11.71 -0.02
C GLY A 529 8.22 -12.57 0.89
N LEU A 530 7.98 -13.84 0.52
CA LEU A 530 7.26 -14.79 1.35
C LEU A 530 8.22 -15.58 2.25
N HIS A 531 7.78 -15.80 3.46
CA HIS A 531 8.36 -16.82 4.32
C HIS A 531 7.88 -18.21 3.85
N SER A 532 8.67 -19.28 4.02
CA SER A 532 8.33 -20.64 3.57
C SER A 532 6.95 -21.12 4.04
N ARG A 533 6.50 -20.72 5.23
CA ARG A 533 5.13 -20.98 5.70
C ARG A 533 4.07 -20.40 4.76
N ASP A 534 4.30 -19.20 4.26
CA ASP A 534 3.32 -18.50 3.42
C ASP A 534 3.43 -18.98 1.95
N THR A 535 4.60 -19.48 1.51
CA THR A 535 4.78 -20.17 0.23
C THR A 535 3.88 -21.40 0.12
N ALA A 536 3.78 -22.21 1.18
CA ALA A 536 2.90 -23.38 1.20
C ALA A 536 1.40 -23.00 1.00
N ARG A 537 0.97 -21.87 1.56
CA ARG A 537 -0.39 -21.34 1.34
C ARG A 537 -0.59 -20.87 -0.10
N LEU A 538 0.40 -20.18 -0.67
CA LEU A 538 0.36 -19.75 -2.06
C LEU A 538 0.25 -20.94 -3.02
N ILE A 539 1.01 -22.01 -2.78
CA ILE A 539 0.92 -23.24 -3.57
C ILE A 539 -0.49 -23.80 -3.57
N LYS A 540 -1.18 -23.81 -2.40
CA LYS A 540 -2.57 -24.24 -2.30
C LYS A 540 -3.48 -23.38 -3.20
N VAL A 541 -3.34 -22.07 -3.16
CA VAL A 541 -4.11 -21.13 -4.00
C VAL A 541 -3.87 -21.37 -5.49
N LEU A 542 -2.61 -21.58 -5.90
CA LEU A 542 -2.27 -21.90 -7.30
C LEU A 542 -2.86 -23.23 -7.75
N ARG A 543 -2.94 -24.23 -6.85
CA ARG A 543 -3.61 -25.51 -7.09
C ARG A 543 -5.12 -25.36 -7.24
N GLU A 544 -5.76 -24.59 -6.37
CA GLU A 544 -7.18 -24.28 -6.48
C GLU A 544 -7.50 -23.59 -7.82
N LEU A 545 -6.64 -22.64 -8.27
CA LEU A 545 -6.78 -22.01 -9.57
C LEU A 545 -6.66 -23.02 -10.75
N GLN A 546 -5.78 -24.01 -10.62
CA GLN A 546 -5.64 -25.10 -11.58
C GLN A 546 -6.89 -26.02 -11.57
N GLU A 547 -7.39 -26.40 -10.40
CA GLU A 547 -8.55 -27.28 -10.22
C GLU A 547 -9.82 -26.70 -10.84
N LEU A 548 -9.93 -25.37 -10.93
CA LEU A 548 -10.99 -24.68 -11.67
C LEU A 548 -10.90 -24.90 -13.20
N GLY A 549 -9.92 -25.66 -13.71
CA GLY A 549 -9.73 -25.98 -15.12
C GLY A 549 -8.84 -25.00 -15.86
N ASN A 550 -8.03 -24.23 -15.17
CA ASN A 550 -7.07 -23.29 -15.76
C ASN A 550 -5.69 -23.91 -15.92
N THR A 551 -4.89 -23.36 -16.82
CA THR A 551 -3.47 -23.64 -16.91
C THR A 551 -2.72 -22.56 -16.11
N VAL A 552 -1.91 -22.96 -15.16
CA VAL A 552 -1.15 -22.04 -14.30
C VAL A 552 0.32 -22.13 -14.69
N VAL A 553 0.89 -21.06 -15.19
CA VAL A 553 2.31 -20.96 -15.58
C VAL A 553 2.98 -19.98 -14.63
N VAL A 554 3.98 -20.40 -13.88
CA VAL A 554 4.74 -19.56 -12.98
C VAL A 554 6.19 -19.46 -13.46
N VAL A 555 6.74 -18.27 -13.47
CA VAL A 555 8.19 -18.07 -13.59
C VAL A 555 8.72 -18.06 -12.16
N GLU A 556 9.56 -19.04 -11.79
CA GLU A 556 9.94 -19.22 -10.39
C GLU A 556 11.35 -19.74 -10.16
N HIS A 557 11.86 -19.44 -8.96
CA HIS A 557 13.13 -19.91 -8.46
C HIS A 557 13.01 -20.60 -7.08
N ASP A 558 11.85 -20.51 -6.46
CA ASP A 558 11.58 -21.15 -5.16
C ASP A 558 11.45 -22.65 -5.31
N GLU A 559 12.22 -23.42 -4.53
CA GLU A 559 12.28 -24.88 -4.58
C GLU A 559 10.92 -25.52 -4.27
N GLU A 560 10.19 -25.00 -3.28
CA GLU A 560 8.89 -25.57 -2.87
C GLU A 560 7.86 -25.44 -4.00
N ILE A 561 7.84 -24.31 -4.72
CA ILE A 561 6.95 -24.10 -5.86
C ILE A 561 7.36 -24.97 -7.05
N MET A 562 8.66 -25.07 -7.35
CA MET A 562 9.14 -25.93 -8.43
C MET A 562 8.81 -27.40 -8.17
N ARG A 563 8.96 -27.87 -6.94
CA ARG A 563 8.58 -29.25 -6.53
C ARG A 563 7.08 -29.47 -6.51
N ALA A 564 6.30 -28.43 -6.29
CA ALA A 564 4.84 -28.49 -6.32
C ALA A 564 4.29 -28.46 -7.76
N ALA A 565 5.03 -28.04 -8.78
CA ALA A 565 4.57 -27.97 -10.16
C ALA A 565 4.38 -29.36 -10.77
N ASP A 566 3.37 -29.53 -11.67
CA ASP A 566 3.15 -30.76 -12.41
C ASP A 566 4.16 -30.96 -13.54
N TYR A 567 4.69 -29.85 -14.05
CA TYR A 567 5.59 -29.81 -15.19
C TYR A 567 6.61 -28.70 -15.02
N LEU A 568 7.88 -29.01 -15.29
CA LEU A 568 9.00 -28.07 -15.17
C LEU A 568 9.58 -27.78 -16.56
N ILE A 569 9.88 -26.50 -16.83
CA ILE A 569 10.56 -26.03 -18.03
C ILE A 569 11.78 -25.23 -17.57
N ASP A 570 12.99 -25.70 -17.91
CA ASP A 570 14.24 -25.04 -17.57
C ASP A 570 14.87 -24.39 -18.80
N ILE A 571 15.08 -23.07 -18.69
CA ILE A 571 15.70 -22.24 -19.74
C ILE A 571 17.11 -21.87 -19.33
N GLY A 572 18.10 -22.26 -20.12
CA GLY A 572 19.49 -22.05 -19.77
C GLY A 572 20.46 -22.23 -20.93
N PRO A 573 21.64 -22.78 -20.68
CA PRO A 573 22.20 -23.09 -19.35
C PRO A 573 22.58 -21.87 -18.55
N ASP A 574 23.07 -20.80 -19.19
CA ASP A 574 23.58 -19.58 -18.61
C ASP A 574 22.68 -18.36 -18.94
N ALA A 575 23.15 -17.17 -18.61
CA ALA A 575 22.48 -15.91 -18.87
C ALA A 575 22.82 -15.29 -20.24
N GLY A 576 21.93 -14.44 -20.74
CA GLY A 576 22.13 -13.62 -21.94
C GLY A 576 22.43 -14.45 -23.20
N ARG A 577 23.57 -14.17 -23.84
CA ARG A 577 23.95 -14.84 -25.10
C ARG A 577 24.26 -16.33 -24.93
N LEU A 578 24.69 -16.77 -23.79
CA LEU A 578 24.94 -18.18 -23.47
C LEU A 578 23.68 -18.94 -23.07
N GLY A 579 22.62 -18.20 -22.67
CA GLY A 579 21.29 -18.74 -22.34
C GLY A 579 20.36 -18.89 -23.54
N GLY A 580 19.07 -18.90 -23.30
CA GLY A 580 18.00 -18.92 -24.31
C GLY A 580 17.74 -20.26 -24.94
N ARG A 581 18.27 -21.36 -24.43
CA ARG A 581 18.01 -22.73 -24.86
C ARG A 581 17.04 -23.43 -23.90
N LEU A 582 16.26 -24.35 -24.43
CA LEU A 582 15.49 -25.28 -23.61
C LEU A 582 16.45 -26.38 -23.11
N VAL A 583 16.76 -26.37 -21.83
CA VAL A 583 17.70 -27.30 -21.22
C VAL A 583 16.97 -28.53 -20.68
N TYR A 584 15.79 -28.32 -20.05
CA TYR A 584 14.94 -29.39 -19.59
C TYR A 584 13.46 -29.04 -19.79
N ALA A 585 12.65 -30.03 -20.11
CA ALA A 585 11.20 -29.95 -20.11
C ALA A 585 10.62 -31.33 -19.81
N GLY A 586 9.94 -31.48 -18.70
CA GLY A 586 9.40 -32.76 -18.26
C GLY A 586 8.42 -32.67 -17.10
N PRO A 587 7.66 -33.76 -16.89
CA PRO A 587 6.71 -33.86 -15.78
C PRO A 587 7.42 -34.05 -14.43
N HIS A 588 6.73 -33.69 -13.34
CA HIS A 588 7.19 -33.83 -11.96
C HIS A 588 7.72 -35.26 -11.64
N SER A 589 7.13 -36.28 -12.23
CA SER A 589 7.53 -37.67 -12.01
C SER A 589 8.96 -38.02 -12.48
N GLU A 590 9.59 -37.16 -13.27
CA GLU A 590 10.93 -37.39 -13.82
C GLU A 590 12.06 -36.73 -13.01
N TYR A 591 11.80 -35.64 -12.24
CA TYR A 591 12.89 -34.90 -11.63
C TYR A 591 12.99 -34.96 -10.08
N PRO A 592 11.96 -35.17 -9.28
CA PRO A 592 12.12 -35.33 -7.84
C PRO A 592 12.31 -36.82 -7.46
N THR A 593 13.26 -37.48 -8.08
CA THR A 593 13.57 -38.86 -7.70
C THR A 593 14.40 -38.92 -6.42
N THR A 594 14.11 -39.87 -5.55
CA THR A 594 14.89 -40.17 -4.34
C THR A 594 15.89 -41.29 -4.59
N ASP A 595 15.80 -41.98 -5.74
CA ASP A 595 16.72 -43.06 -6.11
C ASP A 595 18.01 -42.47 -6.66
N PRO A 596 19.19 -42.74 -6.03
CA PRO A 596 20.48 -42.23 -6.51
C PRO A 596 20.81 -42.63 -7.96
N ALA A 597 20.41 -43.82 -8.42
CA ALA A 597 20.67 -44.28 -9.78
C ALA A 597 19.84 -43.51 -10.81
N GLU A 598 18.57 -43.20 -10.50
CA GLU A 598 17.72 -42.37 -11.35
C GLU A 598 18.21 -40.93 -11.38
N GLN A 599 18.65 -40.38 -10.21
CA GLN A 599 19.25 -39.05 -10.12
C GLN A 599 20.50 -38.94 -11.02
N GLN A 600 21.41 -39.93 -10.95
CA GLN A 600 22.62 -39.97 -11.77
C GLN A 600 22.28 -40.03 -13.26
N ALA A 601 21.34 -40.87 -13.65
CA ALA A 601 20.87 -40.93 -15.04
C ALA A 601 20.26 -39.65 -15.56
N LEU A 602 19.53 -38.92 -14.70
CA LEU A 602 18.93 -37.59 -14.99
C LEU A 602 20.02 -36.54 -15.18
N LEU A 603 21.02 -36.49 -14.30
CA LEU A 603 22.18 -35.59 -14.40
C LEU A 603 23.01 -35.84 -15.65
N GLU A 604 23.26 -37.11 -16.03
CA GLU A 604 23.97 -37.48 -17.26
C GLU A 604 23.19 -37.06 -18.54
N LYS A 605 21.86 -37.12 -18.46
CA LYS A 605 20.98 -36.72 -19.59
C LYS A 605 20.88 -35.19 -19.74
N TYR A 606 20.95 -34.43 -18.63
CA TYR A 606 20.78 -32.99 -18.62
C TYR A 606 21.91 -32.27 -17.85
N PRO A 607 23.17 -32.42 -18.28
CA PRO A 607 24.33 -31.90 -17.54
C PRO A 607 24.41 -30.38 -17.53
N GLU A 608 23.72 -29.71 -18.46
CA GLU A 608 23.68 -28.24 -18.57
C GLU A 608 22.59 -27.61 -17.67
N SER A 609 21.75 -28.42 -16.98
CA SER A 609 20.68 -27.91 -16.15
C SER A 609 21.12 -27.65 -14.71
N HIS A 610 21.43 -26.41 -14.37
CA HIS A 610 21.71 -26.02 -12.99
C HIS A 610 20.51 -26.29 -12.06
N THR A 611 19.30 -26.11 -12.55
CA THR A 611 18.07 -26.40 -11.78
C THR A 611 18.02 -27.87 -11.35
N ILE A 612 18.27 -28.80 -12.28
CA ILE A 612 18.27 -30.25 -11.98
C ILE A 612 19.40 -30.59 -10.99
N GLN A 613 20.59 -29.99 -11.15
CA GLN A 613 21.72 -30.22 -10.26
C GLN A 613 21.37 -29.82 -8.81
N TYR A 614 20.65 -28.70 -8.61
CA TYR A 614 20.22 -28.28 -7.27
C TYR A 614 19.03 -29.11 -6.75
N LEU A 615 18.01 -29.38 -7.55
CA LEU A 615 16.84 -30.19 -7.15
C LEU A 615 17.20 -31.64 -6.79
N THR A 616 18.30 -32.18 -7.33
CA THR A 616 18.86 -33.51 -7.01
C THR A 616 19.92 -33.45 -5.93
N HIS A 617 20.17 -32.27 -5.33
CA HIS A 617 21.21 -32.05 -4.32
C HIS A 617 22.64 -32.40 -4.77
N HIS A 618 22.90 -32.44 -6.09
CA HIS A 618 24.25 -32.61 -6.63
C HIS A 618 25.07 -31.31 -6.43
N GLU A 619 24.47 -30.16 -6.65
CA GLU A 619 24.99 -28.86 -6.21
C GLU A 619 24.18 -28.35 -5.01
N THR A 620 24.88 -27.80 -4.00
CA THR A 620 24.29 -27.24 -2.79
C THR A 620 24.95 -25.91 -2.44
N ILE A 621 24.25 -25.08 -1.70
CA ILE A 621 24.83 -23.96 -0.98
C ILE A 621 25.17 -24.47 0.40
N ASP A 622 26.46 -24.66 0.69
CA ASP A 622 26.92 -25.26 1.94
C ASP A 622 26.86 -24.26 3.10
N ARG A 623 26.60 -24.77 4.29
CA ARG A 623 26.74 -24.00 5.53
C ARG A 623 28.20 -23.65 5.75
N PRO A 624 28.54 -22.45 6.26
CA PRO A 624 29.90 -22.14 6.70
C PRO A 624 30.35 -23.13 7.77
N SER A 625 31.60 -23.54 7.70
CA SER A 625 32.19 -24.44 8.70
C SER A 625 32.36 -23.80 10.08
N SER A 626 32.35 -22.47 10.14
CA SER A 626 32.43 -21.67 11.37
C SER A 626 31.84 -20.30 11.15
N HIS A 627 31.25 -19.73 12.18
CA HIS A 627 30.75 -18.36 12.16
C HIS A 627 31.81 -17.35 12.56
N ARG A 628 31.76 -16.13 12.04
CA ARG A 628 32.67 -15.05 12.44
C ARG A 628 32.38 -14.62 13.86
N ILE A 629 33.45 -14.45 14.64
CA ILE A 629 33.36 -13.97 16.03
C ILE A 629 33.27 -12.43 15.98
N TRP A 630 32.33 -11.89 16.70
CA TRP A 630 32.13 -10.45 16.83
C TRP A 630 32.32 -10.00 18.29
N ASN A 631 32.79 -8.79 18.50
CA ASN A 631 32.97 -8.15 19.80
C ASN A 631 32.47 -6.72 19.85
N ARG A 632 31.98 -6.22 18.69
CA ARG A 632 31.39 -4.90 18.54
C ARG A 632 29.97 -5.03 18.02
N PHE A 633 29.08 -4.17 18.50
CA PHE A 633 27.68 -4.19 18.11
C PHE A 633 27.04 -2.82 18.24
N ILE A 634 25.94 -2.61 17.54
CA ILE A 634 24.98 -1.52 17.75
C ILE A 634 23.74 -2.12 18.39
N GLU A 635 23.27 -1.53 19.49
CA GLU A 635 22.04 -1.94 20.16
C GLU A 635 20.98 -0.86 20.00
N ILE A 636 19.81 -1.23 19.50
CA ILE A 636 18.60 -0.40 19.49
C ILE A 636 17.75 -0.86 20.65
N LYS A 637 17.40 0.06 21.56
CA LYS A 637 16.54 -0.22 22.70
C LYS A 637 15.17 0.40 22.52
N GLY A 638 14.15 -0.35 22.88
CA GLY A 638 12.77 0.10 22.91
C GLY A 638 12.20 0.48 21.55
N ALA A 639 12.49 -0.27 20.51
CA ALA A 639 11.98 -0.01 19.16
C ALA A 639 10.44 -0.16 19.08
N ARG A 640 9.71 0.93 18.69
CA ARG A 640 8.23 1.02 18.70
C ARG A 640 7.67 1.64 17.44
N MET A 641 7.95 1.15 16.33
CA MET A 641 7.37 1.65 15.06
C MET A 641 6.37 0.64 14.50
N ASN A 642 5.20 1.10 14.08
CA ASN A 642 4.11 0.27 13.58
C ASN A 642 3.71 -0.82 14.60
N ASN A 643 3.96 -2.09 14.27
CA ASN A 643 3.63 -3.22 15.15
C ASN A 643 4.76 -3.61 16.12
N LEU A 644 5.92 -2.97 16.10
CA LEU A 644 7.01 -3.26 17.03
C LEU A 644 6.63 -2.92 18.48
N ARG A 645 6.92 -3.83 19.40
CA ARG A 645 6.45 -3.79 20.80
C ARG A 645 7.51 -3.36 21.81
N GLY A 646 8.36 -2.38 21.45
CA GLY A 646 9.39 -1.90 22.36
C GLY A 646 10.54 -2.90 22.52
N ILE A 647 10.96 -3.51 21.42
CA ILE A 647 11.99 -4.54 21.41
C ILE A 647 13.40 -3.95 21.51
N ASP A 648 14.29 -4.70 22.15
CA ASP A 648 15.71 -4.43 22.20
C ASP A 648 16.42 -5.41 21.26
N VAL A 649 17.27 -4.90 20.35
CA VAL A 649 17.91 -5.70 19.32
C VAL A 649 19.37 -5.33 19.18
N LYS A 650 20.25 -6.35 19.15
CA LYS A 650 21.69 -6.21 18.92
C LYS A 650 22.05 -6.53 17.48
N ILE A 651 22.82 -5.64 16.87
CA ILE A 651 23.31 -5.76 15.50
C ILE A 651 24.83 -5.85 15.55
N PRO A 652 25.39 -7.06 15.43
CA PRO A 652 26.83 -7.26 15.42
C PRO A 652 27.50 -6.57 14.23
N LEU A 653 28.73 -6.10 14.42
CA LEU A 653 29.53 -5.45 13.38
C LEU A 653 30.59 -6.39 12.81
N ASN A 654 31.01 -6.13 11.56
CA ASN A 654 31.99 -6.91 10.81
C ASN A 654 31.62 -8.38 10.59
N VAL A 655 30.30 -8.66 10.54
CA VAL A 655 29.75 -10.00 10.30
C VAL A 655 28.53 -9.90 9.36
N PHE A 656 28.06 -11.07 8.93
CA PHE A 656 26.86 -11.22 8.13
C PHE A 656 25.64 -11.44 9.04
N THR A 657 24.86 -10.39 9.26
CA THR A 657 23.62 -10.44 10.07
C THR A 657 22.41 -10.55 9.16
N VAL A 658 21.53 -11.51 9.42
CA VAL A 658 20.25 -11.65 8.71
C VAL A 658 19.10 -11.33 9.65
N VAL A 659 18.18 -10.47 9.18
CA VAL A 659 16.92 -10.16 9.86
C VAL A 659 15.79 -10.87 9.14
N THR A 660 15.16 -11.82 9.82
CA THR A 660 14.14 -12.71 9.27
C THR A 660 12.84 -12.71 10.06
N GLY A 661 11.90 -13.54 9.68
CA GLY A 661 10.58 -13.71 10.28
C GLY A 661 9.45 -13.64 9.26
N VAL A 662 8.25 -13.98 9.66
CA VAL A 662 7.06 -14.00 8.77
C VAL A 662 6.75 -12.65 8.13
N SER A 663 5.98 -12.67 7.04
CA SER A 663 5.53 -11.43 6.39
C SER A 663 4.72 -10.56 7.37
N GLY A 664 5.04 -9.25 7.44
CA GLY A 664 4.38 -8.33 8.39
C GLY A 664 4.85 -8.42 9.85
N SER A 665 5.94 -9.15 10.18
CA SER A 665 6.47 -9.26 11.55
C SER A 665 7.18 -8.00 12.08
N GLY A 666 7.48 -7.02 11.22
CA GLY A 666 8.10 -5.74 11.62
C GLY A 666 9.55 -5.54 11.14
N LYS A 667 10.12 -6.44 10.33
CA LYS A 667 11.50 -6.36 9.80
C LYS A 667 11.83 -5.00 9.17
N SER A 668 11.02 -4.58 8.22
CA SER A 668 11.22 -3.29 7.52
C SER A 668 11.02 -2.09 8.46
N SER A 669 10.14 -2.21 9.47
CA SER A 669 9.95 -1.18 10.49
C SER A 669 11.22 -1.01 11.34
N LEU A 670 11.83 -2.11 11.75
CA LEU A 670 13.07 -2.10 12.53
C LEU A 670 14.25 -1.53 11.71
N ILE A 671 14.46 -2.07 10.53
CA ILE A 671 15.68 -1.80 9.75
C ILE A 671 15.55 -0.51 8.94
N LYS A 672 14.54 -0.41 8.06
CA LYS A 672 14.32 0.75 7.18
C LYS A 672 13.70 1.94 7.91
N GLY A 673 12.83 1.66 8.89
CA GLY A 673 12.12 2.69 9.63
C GLY A 673 12.88 3.26 10.83
N ILE A 674 13.73 2.48 11.49
CA ILE A 674 14.45 2.90 12.71
C ILE A 674 15.96 2.91 12.48
N LEU A 675 16.60 1.75 12.24
CA LEU A 675 18.07 1.64 12.17
C LEU A 675 18.67 2.57 11.13
N TYR A 676 18.22 2.46 9.89
CA TYR A 676 18.82 3.22 8.78
C TYR A 676 18.71 4.75 8.96
N PRO A 677 17.54 5.35 9.22
CA PRO A 677 17.44 6.79 9.42
C PRO A 677 18.11 7.24 10.72
N ALA A 678 18.14 6.43 11.78
CA ALA A 678 18.85 6.74 13.02
C ALA A 678 20.37 6.82 12.79
N MET A 679 20.95 5.83 12.10
CA MET A 679 22.36 5.82 11.73
C MET A 679 22.74 7.00 10.83
N ARG A 680 21.92 7.32 9.83
CA ARG A 680 22.16 8.49 8.95
C ARG A 680 22.21 9.80 9.73
N ARG A 681 21.33 9.97 10.71
CA ARG A 681 21.31 11.17 11.56
C ARG A 681 22.52 11.24 12.47
N LYS A 682 22.94 10.08 13.02
CA LYS A 682 24.15 10.01 13.85
C LYS A 682 25.40 10.40 13.06
N LEU A 683 25.39 10.14 11.74
CA LEU A 683 26.46 10.51 10.80
C LEU A 683 26.27 11.92 10.17
N ASP A 684 25.37 12.74 10.70
CA ASP A 684 25.02 14.09 10.18
C ASP A 684 24.56 14.10 8.70
N LEU A 685 24.03 12.97 8.22
CA LEU A 685 23.49 12.85 6.86
C LEU A 685 22.00 13.20 6.83
N VAL A 686 21.53 13.71 5.70
CA VAL A 686 20.09 13.98 5.49
C VAL A 686 19.32 12.65 5.54
N ALA A 687 18.35 12.55 6.45
CA ALA A 687 17.51 11.37 6.61
C ALA A 687 16.10 11.75 7.04
N ASP A 688 15.15 10.87 6.73
CA ASP A 688 13.82 10.92 7.29
C ASP A 688 13.85 10.80 8.82
N ALA A 689 12.74 11.16 9.48
CA ALA A 689 12.61 10.92 10.90
C ALA A 689 12.63 9.41 11.18
N PRO A 690 13.50 8.92 12.09
CA PRO A 690 13.44 7.54 12.52
C PRO A 690 12.12 7.27 13.24
N GLY A 691 11.64 6.04 13.18
CA GLY A 691 10.55 5.56 14.02
C GLY A 691 10.92 5.64 15.50
N GLU A 692 9.96 5.42 16.38
CA GLU A 692 10.16 5.52 17.83
C GLU A 692 11.12 4.45 18.36
N TYR A 693 12.11 4.87 19.11
CA TYR A 693 13.04 4.02 19.87
C TYR A 693 13.57 4.80 21.08
N THR A 694 13.98 4.09 22.12
CA THR A 694 14.45 4.73 23.36
C THR A 694 15.87 5.26 23.23
N SER A 695 16.82 4.39 22.84
CA SER A 695 18.23 4.74 22.62
C SER A 695 18.89 3.87 21.58
N MET A 696 20.01 4.35 21.03
CA MET A 696 20.92 3.60 20.19
C MET A 696 22.31 3.65 20.84
N GLU A 697 22.80 2.51 21.26
CA GLU A 697 24.00 2.35 22.07
C GLU A 697 25.03 1.44 21.39
N GLY A 698 26.19 1.28 22.02
CA GLY A 698 27.29 0.41 21.55
C GLY A 698 28.28 1.13 20.64
N ASP A 699 28.89 0.41 19.71
CA ASP A 699 30.02 0.88 18.87
C ASP A 699 29.54 1.67 17.62
N VAL A 700 28.56 2.55 17.79
CA VAL A 700 27.96 3.32 16.69
C VAL A 700 29.01 4.15 15.94
N ASP A 701 30.00 4.72 16.66
CA ASP A 701 31.05 5.57 16.09
C ASP A 701 32.09 4.77 15.25
N ALA A 702 32.08 3.43 15.34
CA ALA A 702 32.89 2.55 14.50
C ALA A 702 32.45 2.58 13.03
N ILE A 703 31.19 2.91 12.75
CA ILE A 703 30.64 3.03 11.41
C ILE A 703 30.80 4.47 10.91
N LYS A 704 31.31 4.64 9.68
CA LYS A 704 31.51 5.95 9.04
C LYS A 704 30.52 6.25 7.93
N HIS A 705 29.96 5.18 7.33
CA HIS A 705 28.94 5.31 6.28
C HIS A 705 27.84 4.27 6.51
N VAL A 706 26.64 4.60 6.06
CA VAL A 706 25.52 3.66 6.02
C VAL A 706 24.85 3.75 4.65
N GLU A 707 24.68 2.59 4.03
CA GLU A 707 24.09 2.45 2.69
C GLU A 707 22.92 1.47 2.71
N PHE A 708 21.80 1.88 2.11
CA PHE A 708 20.61 1.07 1.96
C PHE A 708 20.45 0.64 0.51
N VAL A 709 20.53 -0.66 0.26
CA VAL A 709 20.47 -1.24 -1.09
C VAL A 709 19.11 -1.92 -1.26
N ASP A 710 18.20 -1.22 -1.91
CA ASP A 710 16.86 -1.68 -2.23
C ASP A 710 16.69 -2.06 -3.70
N GLN A 711 15.53 -2.60 -4.05
CA GLN A 711 15.16 -3.02 -5.42
C GLN A 711 14.80 -1.84 -6.35
N ASN A 712 14.78 -0.61 -5.85
CA ASN A 712 14.45 0.55 -6.67
C ASN A 712 15.46 0.74 -7.81
N PRO A 713 15.03 1.22 -8.98
CA PRO A 713 15.92 1.50 -10.10
C PRO A 713 17.09 2.42 -9.71
N ILE A 714 18.26 2.19 -10.31
CA ILE A 714 19.52 2.96 -10.06
C ILE A 714 19.46 4.44 -10.48
N GLY A 715 18.32 4.90 -10.95
CA GLY A 715 18.06 6.32 -11.28
C GLY A 715 16.62 6.52 -11.71
N LYS A 716 16.13 7.76 -11.54
CA LYS A 716 14.75 8.14 -11.90
C LYS A 716 14.57 8.41 -13.41
N SER A 717 15.65 8.55 -14.16
CA SER A 717 15.60 8.84 -15.60
C SER A 717 15.60 7.55 -16.42
N THR A 718 14.80 7.51 -17.47
CA THR A 718 14.83 6.44 -18.51
C THR A 718 16.19 6.27 -19.18
N ARG A 719 17.10 7.22 -19.02
CA ARG A 719 18.48 7.23 -19.54
C ARG A 719 19.51 6.70 -18.54
N SER A 720 19.10 6.41 -17.29
CA SER A 720 19.99 5.77 -16.32
C SER A 720 20.32 4.36 -16.76
N ASN A 721 21.59 3.99 -16.72
CA ASN A 721 22.07 2.65 -17.14
C ASN A 721 23.29 2.22 -16.28
N PRO A 722 23.66 0.93 -16.31
CA PRO A 722 24.75 0.38 -15.51
C PRO A 722 26.09 1.05 -15.76
N ALA A 723 26.44 1.33 -17.03
CA ALA A 723 27.72 1.96 -17.38
C ALA A 723 27.87 3.38 -16.80
N THR A 724 26.78 4.15 -16.80
CA THR A 724 26.77 5.49 -16.20
C THR A 724 26.85 5.41 -14.68
N TYR A 725 26.14 4.48 -14.06
CA TYR A 725 26.11 4.33 -12.61
C TYR A 725 27.48 3.96 -12.03
N LEU A 726 28.19 3.02 -12.67
CA LEU A 726 29.55 2.64 -12.28
C LEU A 726 30.62 3.62 -12.76
N LYS A 727 30.25 4.75 -13.40
CA LYS A 727 31.17 5.74 -13.98
C LYS A 727 32.11 5.19 -15.06
N ALA A 728 31.83 4.02 -15.61
CA ALA A 728 32.56 3.49 -16.76
C ALA A 728 32.30 4.32 -18.04
N TYR A 729 31.10 4.91 -18.15
CA TYR A 729 30.70 5.70 -19.30
C TYR A 729 31.53 6.98 -19.49
N ASP A 730 32.06 7.56 -18.39
CA ASP A 730 32.93 8.73 -18.48
C ASP A 730 34.25 8.41 -19.19
N ALA A 731 34.84 7.26 -18.91
CA ALA A 731 36.02 6.77 -19.59
C ALA A 731 35.71 6.38 -21.05
N ILE A 732 34.56 5.77 -21.35
CA ILE A 732 34.12 5.47 -22.72
C ILE A 732 34.00 6.75 -23.53
N ARG A 733 33.38 7.81 -23.02
CA ARG A 733 33.27 9.11 -23.69
C ARG A 733 34.64 9.74 -23.95
N GLY A 734 35.55 9.61 -22.98
CA GLY A 734 36.92 10.07 -23.11
C GLY A 734 37.67 9.35 -24.24
N LEU A 735 37.52 8.03 -24.30
CA LEU A 735 38.13 7.21 -25.35
C LEU A 735 37.63 7.58 -26.75
N PHE A 736 36.31 7.79 -26.94
CA PHE A 736 35.74 8.23 -28.21
C PHE A 736 36.21 9.64 -28.60
N ALA A 737 36.29 10.56 -27.65
CA ALA A 737 36.80 11.90 -27.90
C ALA A 737 38.32 11.94 -28.21
N ASN A 738 39.08 10.91 -27.80
CA ASN A 738 40.51 10.77 -28.09
C ASN A 738 40.78 10.36 -29.57
N GLN A 739 39.76 9.82 -30.25
CA GLN A 739 39.92 9.33 -31.63
C GLN A 739 40.24 10.46 -32.65
N PRO A 740 41.02 10.19 -33.71
CA PRO A 740 41.42 11.20 -34.68
C PRO A 740 40.25 11.96 -35.30
N LEU A 741 39.20 11.25 -35.73
CA LEU A 741 38.03 11.88 -36.34
C LEU A 741 37.31 12.81 -35.35
N ALA A 742 37.17 12.41 -34.09
CA ALA A 742 36.59 13.27 -33.06
C ALA A 742 37.36 14.52 -32.80
N LYS A 743 38.72 14.43 -32.76
CA LYS A 743 39.58 15.58 -32.63
C LYS A 743 39.50 16.52 -33.84
N GLN A 744 39.43 15.97 -35.04
CA GLN A 744 39.29 16.74 -36.28
C GLN A 744 37.96 17.50 -36.34
N MET A 745 36.87 16.87 -35.85
CA MET A 745 35.53 17.45 -35.81
C MET A 745 35.31 18.34 -34.57
N GLY A 746 36.29 18.45 -33.67
CA GLY A 746 36.17 19.22 -32.42
C GLY A 746 35.20 18.60 -31.41
N PHE A 747 34.92 17.30 -31.47
CA PHE A 747 34.04 16.63 -30.55
C PHE A 747 34.72 16.36 -29.21
N THR A 748 34.22 17.01 -28.17
CA THR A 748 34.62 16.78 -26.77
C THR A 748 33.89 15.62 -26.18
N PRO A 749 34.25 15.05 -25.02
CA PRO A 749 33.53 14.01 -24.35
C PRO A 749 32.03 14.29 -24.12
N GLN A 750 31.64 15.56 -24.13
CA GLN A 750 30.24 15.99 -24.00
C GLN A 750 29.38 15.60 -25.19
N TYR A 751 29.93 15.59 -26.41
CA TYR A 751 29.20 15.20 -27.62
C TYR A 751 28.83 13.72 -27.62
N PHE A 752 29.57 12.89 -26.92
CA PHE A 752 29.32 11.46 -26.74
C PHE A 752 28.41 11.16 -25.54
N SER A 753 27.69 12.19 -24.99
CA SER A 753 26.72 12.04 -23.92
C SER A 753 25.29 12.05 -24.47
N PHE A 754 24.51 11.05 -24.12
CA PHE A 754 23.05 11.03 -24.40
C PHE A 754 22.25 11.88 -23.42
N ASN A 755 22.87 12.44 -22.37
CA ASN A 755 22.20 13.28 -21.36
C ASN A 755 22.27 14.77 -21.67
N THR A 756 23.31 15.22 -22.37
CA THR A 756 23.56 16.62 -22.69
C THR A 756 23.27 16.92 -24.15
N GLU A 757 22.99 18.20 -24.46
CA GLU A 757 22.83 18.66 -25.83
C GLU A 757 24.17 18.67 -26.58
N GLY A 758 24.08 18.54 -27.90
CA GLY A 758 25.24 18.51 -28.80
C GLY A 758 25.23 17.30 -29.68
N GLY A 759 25.54 16.11 -29.13
CA GLY A 759 25.59 14.85 -29.92
C GLY A 759 24.38 13.93 -29.83
N ARG A 760 23.50 14.15 -28.86
CA ARG A 760 22.29 13.31 -28.71
C ARG A 760 21.25 13.59 -29.79
N CYS A 761 20.43 12.58 -30.11
CA CYS A 761 19.23 12.78 -30.92
C CYS A 761 18.28 13.79 -30.27
N GLU A 762 17.81 14.78 -31.02
CA GLU A 762 16.97 15.86 -30.49
C GLU A 762 15.53 15.40 -30.25
N GLU A 763 15.02 14.52 -31.11
CA GLU A 763 13.64 14.01 -31.01
C GLU A 763 13.42 13.17 -29.75
N CYS A 764 14.17 12.11 -29.53
CA CYS A 764 14.08 11.28 -28.32
C CYS A 764 14.93 11.79 -27.15
N LYS A 765 15.62 12.91 -27.32
CA LYS A 765 16.50 13.51 -26.30
C LYS A 765 17.53 12.52 -25.72
N GLY A 766 17.98 11.56 -26.54
CA GLY A 766 18.96 10.54 -26.15
C GLY A 766 18.38 9.29 -25.50
N ALA A 767 17.06 9.14 -25.41
CA ALA A 767 16.42 7.93 -24.87
C ALA A 767 16.49 6.73 -25.85
N GLY A 768 16.47 7.00 -27.16
CA GLY A 768 16.39 6.00 -28.22
C GLY A 768 14.95 5.56 -28.56
N TYR A 769 13.98 5.91 -27.72
CA TYR A 769 12.57 5.62 -27.87
C TYR A 769 11.71 6.80 -27.41
N VAL A 770 10.45 6.81 -27.84
CA VAL A 770 9.44 7.79 -27.45
C VAL A 770 8.36 7.03 -26.68
N THR A 771 8.01 7.52 -25.50
CA THR A 771 6.95 6.93 -24.68
C THR A 771 5.66 7.70 -24.90
N ILE A 772 4.59 7.02 -25.24
CA ILE A 772 3.24 7.55 -25.32
C ILE A 772 2.50 7.13 -24.05
N GLU A 773 2.20 8.10 -23.21
CA GLU A 773 1.45 7.88 -21.97
C GLU A 773 0.00 7.55 -22.30
N MET A 774 -0.52 6.43 -21.80
CA MET A 774 -1.88 5.96 -21.97
C MET A 774 -2.65 6.11 -20.66
N GLN A 775 -3.81 6.78 -20.70
CA GLN A 775 -4.59 7.08 -19.48
C GLN A 775 -5.15 5.84 -18.77
N PHE A 776 -5.42 4.75 -19.51
CA PHE A 776 -6.11 3.55 -18.99
C PHE A 776 -5.35 2.25 -19.23
N MET A 777 -4.16 2.30 -19.82
CA MET A 777 -3.33 1.14 -20.16
C MET A 777 -1.85 1.41 -19.85
N ALA A 778 -1.01 0.39 -19.94
CA ALA A 778 0.44 0.55 -19.86
C ALA A 778 0.95 1.49 -20.98
N ASP A 779 1.95 2.31 -20.65
CA ASP A 779 2.55 3.24 -21.61
C ASP A 779 3.12 2.49 -22.82
N LEU A 780 2.89 3.02 -24.01
CA LEU A 780 3.42 2.46 -25.24
C LEU A 780 4.79 3.07 -25.54
N THR A 781 5.81 2.22 -25.68
CA THR A 781 7.17 2.63 -26.02
C THR A 781 7.44 2.31 -27.48
N LEU A 782 7.70 3.36 -28.26
CA LEU A 782 8.03 3.24 -29.69
C LEU A 782 9.49 3.59 -29.95
N THR A 783 10.17 2.86 -30.82
CA THR A 783 11.52 3.21 -31.26
C THR A 783 11.50 4.57 -31.95
N CYS A 784 12.42 5.46 -31.57
CA CYS A 784 12.54 6.78 -32.20
C CYS A 784 12.85 6.66 -33.71
N GLU A 785 12.03 7.27 -34.55
CA GLU A 785 12.15 7.17 -36.00
C GLU A 785 13.40 7.91 -36.53
N ALA A 786 13.76 9.05 -35.94
CA ALA A 786 14.91 9.84 -36.36
C ALA A 786 16.25 9.13 -36.14
N CYS A 787 16.46 8.58 -34.93
CA CYS A 787 17.72 7.90 -34.64
C CYS A 787 17.65 6.38 -34.76
N LYS A 788 16.47 5.80 -35.04
CA LYS A 788 16.24 4.36 -35.14
C LYS A 788 16.78 3.59 -33.92
N GLY A 789 16.56 4.14 -32.73
CA GLY A 789 17.04 3.56 -31.48
C GLY A 789 18.50 3.88 -31.11
N LYS A 790 19.28 4.51 -31.97
CA LYS A 790 20.73 4.70 -31.78
C LYS A 790 21.11 5.85 -30.82
N ARG A 791 20.15 6.67 -30.33
CA ARG A 791 20.30 7.71 -29.30
C ARG A 791 21.11 8.94 -29.71
N PHE A 792 21.98 8.87 -30.72
CA PHE A 792 22.90 9.92 -31.14
C PHE A 792 22.58 10.42 -32.54
N LYS A 793 23.13 11.60 -32.89
CA LYS A 793 23.16 12.12 -34.25
C LYS A 793 24.09 11.28 -35.13
N HIS A 794 23.88 11.34 -36.44
CA HIS A 794 24.63 10.53 -37.41
C HIS A 794 26.14 10.79 -37.34
N ASP A 795 26.53 12.07 -37.25
CA ASP A 795 27.95 12.50 -37.26
C ASP A 795 28.73 11.91 -36.07
N ILE A 796 28.06 11.77 -34.89
CA ILE A 796 28.66 11.15 -33.72
C ILE A 796 28.88 9.65 -33.90
N LEU A 797 28.01 8.99 -34.66
CA LEU A 797 28.08 7.57 -34.92
C LEU A 797 29.14 7.22 -35.96
N GLU A 798 29.68 8.20 -36.67
CA GLU A 798 30.82 8.02 -37.57
C GLU A 798 32.15 7.85 -36.86
N VAL A 799 32.24 8.27 -35.59
CA VAL A 799 33.45 8.06 -34.78
C VAL A 799 33.51 6.62 -34.31
N HIS A 800 34.60 5.93 -34.61
CA HIS A 800 34.78 4.52 -34.28
C HIS A 800 36.01 4.28 -33.41
N VAL A 801 35.91 3.32 -32.51
CA VAL A 801 37.03 2.73 -31.76
C VAL A 801 37.11 1.26 -32.22
N ALA A 802 38.19 0.85 -32.83
CA ALA A 802 38.37 -0.49 -33.39
C ALA A 802 37.15 -1.00 -34.23
N GLY A 803 36.60 -0.12 -35.08
CA GLY A 803 35.45 -0.42 -35.92
C GLY A 803 34.07 -0.41 -35.24
N LYS A 804 33.97 -0.05 -33.97
CA LYS A 804 32.72 0.06 -33.23
C LYS A 804 32.41 1.53 -32.88
N ASN A 805 31.19 1.97 -33.19
CA ASN A 805 30.72 3.30 -32.76
C ASN A 805 30.18 3.25 -31.31
N ILE A 806 29.87 4.41 -30.74
CA ILE A 806 29.43 4.50 -29.34
C ILE A 806 28.11 3.77 -29.05
N ASN A 807 27.18 3.68 -30.03
CA ASN A 807 25.98 2.93 -29.90
C ASN A 807 26.25 1.41 -29.92
N ASP A 808 27.20 0.95 -30.73
CA ASP A 808 27.60 -0.45 -30.72
C ASP A 808 28.17 -0.86 -29.37
N VAL A 809 29.03 -0.01 -28.78
CA VAL A 809 29.58 -0.22 -27.43
C VAL A 809 28.48 -0.24 -26.36
N LEU A 810 27.51 0.66 -26.40
CA LEU A 810 26.38 0.65 -25.47
C LEU A 810 25.50 -0.59 -25.61
N ASN A 811 25.48 -1.23 -26.77
CA ASN A 811 24.75 -2.47 -27.03
C ASN A 811 25.54 -3.73 -26.67
N MET A 812 26.84 -3.63 -26.41
CA MET A 812 27.63 -4.74 -25.88
C MET A 812 27.14 -5.13 -24.48
N THR A 813 27.19 -6.42 -24.20
CA THR A 813 27.08 -6.93 -22.84
C THR A 813 28.32 -6.53 -22.04
N VAL A 814 28.22 -6.59 -20.71
CA VAL A 814 29.38 -6.33 -19.83
C VAL A 814 30.55 -7.28 -20.16
N ASN A 815 30.29 -8.57 -20.39
CA ASN A 815 31.31 -9.53 -20.78
C ASN A 815 31.97 -9.17 -22.11
N GLU A 816 31.18 -8.89 -23.15
CA GLU A 816 31.71 -8.49 -24.48
C GLU A 816 32.50 -7.17 -24.38
N ALA A 817 32.08 -6.23 -23.56
CA ALA A 817 32.78 -4.98 -23.36
C ALA A 817 34.13 -5.17 -22.62
N ILE A 818 34.16 -6.03 -21.58
CA ILE A 818 35.42 -6.37 -20.89
C ILE A 818 36.39 -7.05 -21.86
N GLU A 819 35.93 -7.99 -22.68
CA GLU A 819 36.74 -8.66 -23.69
C GLU A 819 37.26 -7.66 -24.72
N PHE A 820 36.35 -6.81 -25.28
CA PHE A 820 36.69 -5.79 -26.27
C PHE A 820 37.72 -4.78 -25.77
N PHE A 821 37.59 -4.23 -24.56
CA PHE A 821 38.52 -3.26 -24.05
C PHE A 821 39.79 -3.86 -23.43
N SER A 822 39.81 -5.18 -23.14
CA SER A 822 41.00 -5.89 -22.71
C SER A 822 41.93 -6.31 -23.88
N ASP A 823 41.42 -6.37 -25.13
CA ASP A 823 42.23 -6.72 -26.28
C ASP A 823 43.11 -5.55 -26.72
N GLU A 824 44.45 -5.71 -26.57
CA GLU A 824 45.45 -4.68 -26.93
C GLU A 824 45.37 -4.29 -28.40
N LYS A 825 44.86 -5.15 -29.30
CA LYS A 825 44.65 -4.84 -30.70
C LYS A 825 43.62 -3.74 -30.95
N ASN A 826 42.75 -3.50 -30.02
CA ASN A 826 41.73 -2.44 -30.06
C ASN A 826 42.19 -1.11 -29.50
N GLN A 827 43.44 -1.02 -29.00
CA GLN A 827 44.04 0.17 -28.40
C GLN A 827 44.99 0.83 -29.43
N LEU A 828 44.40 1.58 -30.37
CA LEU A 828 45.11 2.03 -31.59
C LEU A 828 45.82 3.37 -31.43
N HIS A 829 45.54 4.17 -30.38
CA HIS A 829 46.04 5.53 -30.22
C HIS A 829 46.64 5.74 -28.85
N GLU A 830 47.55 6.71 -28.77
CA GLU A 830 48.19 7.15 -27.50
C GLU A 830 47.12 7.58 -26.50
N GLY A 831 47.16 7.06 -25.27
CA GLY A 831 46.18 7.29 -24.21
C GLY A 831 44.96 6.34 -24.22
N ASP A 832 44.73 5.55 -25.24
CA ASP A 832 43.59 4.57 -25.29
C ASP A 832 43.74 3.51 -24.19
N PHE A 833 44.97 3.11 -23.86
CA PHE A 833 45.24 2.14 -22.80
C PHE A 833 44.70 2.51 -21.44
N ASP A 834 44.88 3.79 -21.02
CA ASP A 834 44.42 4.24 -19.70
C ASP A 834 42.86 4.25 -19.61
N PHE A 835 42.21 4.66 -20.71
CA PHE A 835 40.74 4.60 -20.80
C PHE A 835 40.23 3.15 -20.75
N CYS A 836 40.81 2.28 -21.55
CA CYS A 836 40.44 0.87 -21.61
C CYS A 836 40.64 0.17 -20.25
N ARG A 837 41.78 0.39 -19.60
CA ARG A 837 42.05 -0.13 -18.24
C ARG A 837 41.01 0.36 -17.21
N THR A 838 40.67 1.66 -17.26
CA THR A 838 39.66 2.24 -16.39
C THR A 838 38.27 1.64 -16.65
N ILE A 839 37.89 1.46 -17.93
CA ILE A 839 36.59 0.85 -18.31
C ILE A 839 36.50 -0.57 -17.75
N VAL A 840 37.53 -1.40 -17.99
CA VAL A 840 37.57 -2.78 -17.53
C VAL A 840 37.50 -2.85 -16.01
N SER A 841 38.28 -2.06 -15.29
CA SER A 841 38.27 -2.04 -13.81
C SER A 841 36.89 -1.64 -13.24
N ARG A 842 36.15 -0.75 -13.90
CA ARG A 842 34.79 -0.34 -13.49
C ARG A 842 33.71 -1.38 -13.85
N LEU A 843 33.89 -2.14 -14.92
CA LEU A 843 32.93 -3.15 -15.37
C LEU A 843 33.11 -4.52 -14.69
N LYS A 844 34.34 -4.87 -14.28
CA LYS A 844 34.63 -6.17 -13.65
C LYS A 844 33.74 -6.51 -12.48
N PRO A 845 33.42 -5.62 -11.53
CA PRO A 845 32.50 -5.90 -10.42
C PRO A 845 31.10 -6.32 -10.88
N LEU A 846 30.60 -5.84 -12.04
CA LEU A 846 29.33 -6.32 -12.60
C LEU A 846 29.39 -7.81 -13.01
N GLN A 847 30.54 -8.23 -13.57
CA GLN A 847 30.77 -9.62 -13.92
C GLN A 847 30.83 -10.49 -12.65
N ASP A 848 31.52 -10.00 -11.60
CA ASP A 848 31.70 -10.71 -10.34
C ASP A 848 30.37 -10.96 -9.59
N VAL A 849 29.41 -10.04 -9.69
CA VAL A 849 28.04 -10.22 -9.15
C VAL A 849 27.09 -10.95 -10.09
N GLY A 850 27.57 -11.54 -11.20
CA GLY A 850 26.75 -12.30 -12.12
C GLY A 850 25.94 -11.48 -13.13
N LEU A 851 26.28 -10.22 -13.37
CA LEU A 851 25.60 -9.32 -14.32
C LEU A 851 26.38 -9.15 -15.64
N GLY A 852 27.24 -10.10 -16.00
CA GLY A 852 28.02 -10.07 -17.25
C GLY A 852 27.18 -10.03 -18.53
N TYR A 853 25.91 -10.44 -18.47
CA TYR A 853 24.99 -10.52 -19.60
C TYR A 853 24.23 -9.24 -19.90
N ILE A 854 24.12 -8.28 -18.97
CA ILE A 854 23.38 -7.03 -19.19
C ILE A 854 24.13 -6.12 -20.18
N LYS A 855 23.40 -5.36 -21.00
CA LYS A 855 23.99 -4.40 -21.93
C LYS A 855 24.41 -3.13 -21.19
N LEU A 856 25.54 -2.55 -21.58
CA LEU A 856 26.06 -1.32 -20.95
C LEU A 856 25.06 -0.17 -20.97
N GLY A 857 24.33 -0.02 -22.07
CA GLY A 857 23.33 1.03 -22.27
C GLY A 857 21.91 0.62 -21.92
N GLN A 858 21.67 -0.54 -21.27
CA GLN A 858 20.34 -0.97 -20.85
C GLN A 858 19.74 0.00 -19.84
N SER A 859 18.48 0.44 -20.07
CA SER A 859 17.82 1.33 -19.14
C SER A 859 17.57 0.65 -17.80
N SER A 860 17.81 1.38 -16.70
CA SER A 860 17.54 0.87 -15.35
C SER A 860 16.07 0.50 -15.10
N SER A 861 15.15 1.10 -15.84
CA SER A 861 13.73 0.76 -15.77
C SER A 861 13.37 -0.60 -16.39
N THR A 862 14.28 -1.17 -17.19
CA THR A 862 14.10 -2.50 -17.79
C THR A 862 14.83 -3.61 -17.03
N LEU A 863 15.61 -3.24 -16.02
CA LEU A 863 16.25 -4.20 -15.13
C LEU A 863 15.26 -4.68 -14.07
N SER A 864 15.34 -5.95 -13.71
CA SER A 864 14.59 -6.48 -12.56
C SER A 864 15.04 -5.84 -11.24
N GLY A 865 14.23 -5.96 -10.18
CA GLY A 865 14.60 -5.46 -8.86
C GLY A 865 15.93 -6.01 -8.36
N GLY A 866 16.15 -7.32 -8.48
CA GLY A 866 17.40 -7.98 -8.11
C GLY A 866 18.60 -7.58 -8.97
N GLU A 867 18.41 -7.34 -10.28
CA GLU A 867 19.47 -6.81 -11.15
C GLU A 867 19.87 -5.39 -10.71
N ASN A 868 18.91 -4.52 -10.41
CA ASN A 868 19.19 -3.18 -9.90
C ASN A 868 19.99 -3.21 -8.59
N GLN A 869 19.64 -4.10 -7.65
CA GLN A 869 20.40 -4.27 -6.40
C GLN A 869 21.82 -4.73 -6.68
N ARG A 870 22.03 -5.72 -7.55
CA ARG A 870 23.38 -6.21 -7.91
C ARG A 870 24.23 -5.14 -8.61
N VAL A 871 23.61 -4.26 -9.41
CA VAL A 871 24.35 -3.10 -9.97
C VAL A 871 24.81 -2.15 -8.86
N LYS A 872 23.96 -1.90 -7.85
CA LYS A 872 24.33 -1.09 -6.67
C LYS A 872 25.47 -1.78 -5.89
N LEU A 873 25.37 -3.09 -5.68
CA LEU A 873 26.40 -3.87 -5.00
C LEU A 873 27.73 -3.80 -5.77
N ALA A 874 27.72 -3.98 -7.09
CA ALA A 874 28.90 -3.87 -7.95
C ALA A 874 29.56 -2.50 -7.84
N TYR A 875 28.79 -1.42 -7.73
CA TYR A 875 29.32 -0.07 -7.51
C TYR A 875 30.08 0.03 -6.20
N PHE A 876 29.57 -0.54 -5.11
CA PHE A 876 30.27 -0.51 -3.82
C PHE A 876 31.53 -1.37 -3.84
N ILE A 877 31.49 -2.53 -4.49
CA ILE A 877 32.67 -3.38 -4.66
C ILE A 877 33.75 -2.69 -5.49
N SER A 878 33.37 -1.84 -6.47
CA SER A 878 34.30 -1.13 -7.34
C SER A 878 35.11 -0.02 -6.63
N LYS A 879 34.74 0.38 -5.42
CA LYS A 879 35.48 1.38 -4.64
C LYS A 879 36.60 0.69 -3.86
N GLU A 880 37.85 1.05 -4.16
CA GLU A 880 39.07 0.43 -3.58
C GLU A 880 39.29 0.79 -2.11
N GLU A 881 38.98 2.03 -1.70
CA GLU A 881 39.12 2.49 -0.31
C GLU A 881 37.76 2.99 0.22
N GLN A 882 37.21 2.28 1.14
CA GLN A 882 36.02 2.73 1.88
C GLN A 882 36.27 2.64 3.39
N ALA A 883 35.87 3.70 4.11
CA ALA A 883 35.77 3.63 5.56
C ALA A 883 34.72 2.58 5.98
N PRO A 884 34.81 2.02 7.22
CA PRO A 884 33.86 1.04 7.70
C PRO A 884 32.41 1.47 7.45
N THR A 885 31.70 0.66 6.66
CA THR A 885 30.34 0.95 6.18
C THR A 885 29.38 -0.12 6.68
N LEU A 886 28.20 0.31 7.14
CA LEU A 886 27.07 -0.59 7.39
C LEU A 886 26.23 -0.69 6.12
N PHE A 887 26.29 -1.84 5.46
CA PHE A 887 25.43 -2.12 4.32
C PHE A 887 24.15 -2.81 4.76
N ILE A 888 23.02 -2.29 4.31
CA ILE A 888 21.69 -2.84 4.55
C ILE A 888 21.10 -3.26 3.22
N PHE A 889 20.77 -4.54 3.07
CA PHE A 889 20.13 -5.11 1.88
C PHE A 889 18.70 -5.53 2.19
N ASP A 890 17.77 -5.21 1.30
CA ASP A 890 16.35 -5.55 1.41
C ASP A 890 15.99 -6.61 0.36
N GLU A 891 15.82 -7.87 0.81
CA GLU A 891 15.49 -9.05 0.01
C GLU A 891 16.38 -9.21 -1.26
N PRO A 892 17.69 -9.33 -1.13
CA PRO A 892 18.62 -9.34 -2.27
C PRO A 892 18.56 -10.60 -3.12
N THR A 893 17.92 -11.68 -2.67
CA THR A 893 17.75 -12.92 -3.45
C THR A 893 16.56 -12.90 -4.40
N THR A 894 15.79 -11.80 -4.42
CA THR A 894 14.66 -11.64 -5.33
C THR A 894 15.02 -11.90 -6.77
N GLY A 895 14.34 -12.86 -7.43
CA GLY A 895 14.58 -13.22 -8.83
C GLY A 895 15.90 -13.94 -9.09
N LEU A 896 16.55 -14.49 -8.05
CA LEU A 896 17.80 -15.22 -8.19
C LEU A 896 17.59 -16.72 -8.15
N HIS A 897 18.20 -17.40 -9.11
CA HIS A 897 18.38 -18.84 -9.09
C HIS A 897 19.44 -19.22 -8.03
N PHE A 898 19.44 -20.45 -7.51
CA PHE A 898 20.41 -20.96 -6.52
C PHE A 898 21.86 -20.68 -6.93
N HIS A 899 22.19 -20.88 -8.21
CA HIS A 899 23.52 -20.60 -8.75
C HIS A 899 23.93 -19.11 -8.57
N ASP A 900 22.99 -18.17 -8.77
CA ASP A 900 23.24 -16.74 -8.58
C ASP A 900 23.34 -16.36 -7.09
N ILE A 901 22.60 -17.05 -6.20
CA ILE A 901 22.68 -16.85 -4.76
C ILE A 901 24.09 -17.15 -4.23
N LYS A 902 24.73 -18.21 -4.73
CA LYS A 902 26.12 -18.56 -4.36
C LYS A 902 27.09 -17.42 -4.72
N ARG A 903 26.94 -16.80 -5.90
CA ARG A 903 27.73 -15.64 -6.32
C ARG A 903 27.48 -14.41 -5.43
N LEU A 904 26.22 -14.18 -5.07
CA LEU A 904 25.84 -13.09 -4.15
C LEU A 904 26.48 -13.26 -2.77
N LEU A 905 26.45 -14.47 -2.20
CA LEU A 905 27.09 -14.77 -0.92
C LEU A 905 28.60 -14.55 -0.96
N ASN A 906 29.27 -14.90 -2.06
CA ASN A 906 30.71 -14.60 -2.26
C ASN A 906 30.97 -13.08 -2.27
N ALA A 907 30.10 -12.30 -2.91
CA ALA A 907 30.21 -10.85 -2.92
C ALA A 907 30.00 -10.24 -1.52
N PHE A 908 29.08 -10.78 -0.72
CA PHE A 908 28.89 -10.38 0.68
C PHE A 908 30.12 -10.68 1.52
N ASN A 909 30.69 -11.87 1.39
CA ASN A 909 31.91 -12.25 2.09
C ASN A 909 33.07 -11.29 1.75
N ALA A 910 33.23 -10.94 0.47
CA ALA A 910 34.26 -9.97 0.04
C ALA A 910 34.09 -8.58 0.66
N LEU A 911 32.87 -8.13 0.91
CA LEU A 911 32.62 -6.86 1.63
C LEU A 911 33.01 -6.96 3.11
N ILE A 912 32.66 -8.05 3.77
CA ILE A 912 32.99 -8.26 5.17
C ILE A 912 34.51 -8.35 5.38
N GLU A 913 35.22 -9.05 4.50
CA GLU A 913 36.68 -9.17 4.52
C GLU A 913 37.39 -7.81 4.38
N ARG A 914 36.72 -6.84 3.75
CA ARG A 914 37.19 -5.44 3.68
C ARG A 914 36.87 -4.60 4.92
N GLY A 915 36.29 -5.20 5.97
CA GLY A 915 35.96 -4.54 7.24
C GLY A 915 34.60 -3.85 7.27
N HIS A 916 33.68 -4.21 6.38
CA HIS A 916 32.30 -3.72 6.40
C HIS A 916 31.38 -4.63 7.22
N SER A 917 30.23 -4.09 7.61
CA SER A 917 29.17 -4.82 8.32
C SER A 917 27.96 -4.98 7.42
N LEU A 918 27.33 -6.15 7.39
CA LEU A 918 26.19 -6.44 6.56
C LEU A 918 24.97 -6.77 7.42
N VAL A 919 23.83 -6.11 7.09
CA VAL A 919 22.49 -6.44 7.61
C VAL A 919 21.62 -6.73 6.42
N VAL A 920 21.05 -7.92 6.36
CA VAL A 920 20.26 -8.39 5.22
C VAL A 920 18.87 -8.80 5.71
N ILE A 921 17.82 -8.20 5.17
CA ILE A 921 16.44 -8.65 5.38
C ILE A 921 16.20 -9.78 4.39
N GLU A 922 15.92 -10.99 4.87
CA GLU A 922 15.79 -12.17 4.02
C GLU A 922 14.79 -13.21 4.51
N HIS A 923 14.27 -13.98 3.54
CA HIS A 923 13.39 -15.12 3.75
C HIS A 923 13.94 -16.42 3.16
N ASN A 924 14.92 -16.31 2.25
CA ASN A 924 15.55 -17.47 1.61
C ASN A 924 16.38 -18.25 2.62
N LEU A 925 16.02 -19.52 2.85
CA LEU A 925 16.66 -20.38 3.84
C LEU A 925 18.14 -20.68 3.53
N ASP A 926 18.52 -20.72 2.25
CA ASP A 926 19.90 -20.92 1.83
C ASP A 926 20.82 -19.75 2.22
N VAL A 927 20.28 -18.54 2.22
CA VAL A 927 21.01 -17.36 2.71
C VAL A 927 21.01 -17.31 4.22
N ILE A 928 19.87 -17.59 4.86
CA ILE A 928 19.73 -17.56 6.32
C ILE A 928 20.68 -18.55 6.99
N LYS A 929 20.82 -19.78 6.44
CA LYS A 929 21.75 -20.79 6.98
C LYS A 929 23.23 -20.42 6.86
N CYS A 930 23.57 -19.45 5.99
CA CYS A 930 24.92 -18.95 5.77
C CYS A 930 25.25 -17.70 6.62
N ALA A 931 24.30 -17.20 7.43
CA ALA A 931 24.50 -16.05 8.29
C ALA A 931 25.43 -16.34 9.46
N ASP A 932 26.17 -15.31 9.92
CA ASP A 932 26.91 -15.37 11.18
C ASP A 932 25.99 -15.11 12.39
N TYR A 933 24.95 -14.30 12.18
CA TYR A 933 23.98 -13.91 13.20
C TYR A 933 22.61 -13.70 12.60
N ILE A 934 21.57 -14.16 13.28
CA ILE A 934 20.18 -14.05 12.85
C ILE A 934 19.38 -13.29 13.92
N ILE A 935 18.48 -12.42 13.45
CA ILE A 935 17.48 -11.72 14.25
C ILE A 935 16.13 -12.14 13.71
N ASP A 936 15.37 -12.95 14.46
CA ASP A 936 14.06 -13.46 14.05
C ASP A 936 12.93 -12.68 14.73
N LEU A 937 12.10 -12.04 13.93
CA LEU A 937 10.96 -11.24 14.39
C LEU A 937 9.65 -12.00 14.17
N GLY A 938 8.78 -11.97 15.17
CA GLY A 938 7.51 -12.68 15.09
C GLY A 938 6.62 -12.54 16.31
N PRO A 939 5.94 -13.64 16.72
CA PRO A 939 5.84 -14.94 16.02
C PRO A 939 4.95 -14.90 14.75
N GLU A 940 4.05 -13.93 14.67
CA GLU A 940 3.09 -13.74 13.57
C GLU A 940 3.29 -12.36 12.89
N GLY A 941 2.48 -12.08 11.85
CA GLY A 941 2.40 -10.76 11.23
C GLY A 941 1.36 -9.85 11.88
N GLY A 942 1.47 -8.52 11.65
CA GLY A 942 0.51 -7.52 12.12
C GLY A 942 0.46 -7.41 13.64
N ASP A 943 -0.76 -7.32 14.20
CA ASP A 943 -0.99 -7.10 15.65
C ASP A 943 -0.41 -8.19 16.56
N LYS A 944 -0.21 -9.41 16.06
CA LYS A 944 0.38 -10.52 16.80
C LYS A 944 1.90 -10.64 16.61
N GLY A 945 2.47 -9.78 15.78
CA GLY A 945 3.91 -9.72 15.53
C GLY A 945 4.62 -8.66 16.37
N GLY A 946 5.78 -8.25 15.89
CA GLY A 946 6.54 -7.14 16.44
C GLY A 946 7.36 -7.44 17.67
N ASN A 947 7.52 -8.73 18.02
CA ASN A 947 8.42 -9.16 19.07
C ASN A 947 9.73 -9.72 18.50
N LEU A 948 10.81 -9.64 19.27
CA LEU A 948 12.01 -10.41 19.04
C LEU A 948 11.76 -11.85 19.55
N VAL A 949 11.75 -12.83 18.65
CA VAL A 949 11.51 -14.24 19.00
C VAL A 949 12.80 -14.88 19.49
N VAL A 950 13.87 -14.72 18.71
CA VAL A 950 15.20 -15.23 19.02
C VAL A 950 16.25 -14.45 18.24
N GLU A 951 17.44 -14.29 18.81
CA GLU A 951 18.63 -13.80 18.14
C GLU A 951 19.83 -14.69 18.47
N GLY A 952 20.70 -14.94 17.51
CA GLY A 952 21.87 -15.81 17.68
C GLY A 952 22.36 -16.41 16.38
N THR A 953 23.14 -17.49 16.46
CA THR A 953 23.62 -18.25 15.31
C THR A 953 22.49 -19.04 14.64
N PRO A 954 22.65 -19.49 13.39
CA PRO A 954 21.66 -20.34 12.73
C PRO A 954 21.28 -21.58 13.53
N GLU A 955 22.21 -22.18 14.24
CA GLU A 955 22.02 -23.38 15.09
C GLU A 955 21.16 -23.04 16.32
N GLU A 956 21.42 -21.89 16.96
CA GLU A 956 20.62 -21.42 18.11
C GLU A 956 19.18 -21.09 17.69
N VAL A 957 19.01 -20.47 16.53
CA VAL A 957 17.69 -20.19 15.98
C VAL A 957 16.95 -21.48 15.59
N ALA A 958 17.63 -22.46 14.97
CA ALA A 958 17.05 -23.75 14.64
C ALA A 958 16.62 -24.56 15.88
N ALA A 959 17.28 -24.36 17.03
CA ALA A 959 16.91 -24.98 18.29
C ALA A 959 15.67 -24.32 18.96
N CYS A 960 15.30 -23.11 18.57
CA CYS A 960 14.19 -22.36 19.15
C CYS A 960 12.85 -22.84 18.57
N ARG A 961 12.01 -23.48 19.39
CA ARG A 961 10.69 -24.00 18.98
C ARG A 961 9.68 -22.93 18.64
N GLU A 962 9.81 -21.74 19.20
CA GLU A 962 8.91 -20.61 18.97
C GLU A 962 9.21 -19.90 17.64
N SER A 963 10.43 -20.07 17.12
CA SER A 963 10.84 -19.53 15.83
C SER A 963 10.28 -20.37 14.68
N LEU A 964 9.42 -19.77 13.87
CA LEU A 964 8.95 -20.40 12.63
C LEU A 964 10.10 -20.58 11.63
N THR A 965 10.97 -19.59 11.49
CA THR A 965 12.18 -19.70 10.68
C THR A 965 13.08 -20.84 11.17
N GLY A 966 13.25 -20.95 12.49
CA GLY A 966 14.04 -22.02 13.13
C GLY A 966 13.52 -23.42 12.83
N GLN A 967 12.18 -23.59 12.81
CA GLN A 967 11.56 -24.88 12.46
C GLN A 967 11.86 -25.32 11.02
N PHE A 968 11.98 -24.37 10.07
CA PHE A 968 12.37 -24.68 8.69
C PHE A 968 13.88 -24.90 8.59
N LEU A 969 14.71 -24.11 9.27
CA LEU A 969 16.17 -24.31 9.32
C LEU A 969 16.57 -25.68 9.90
N ALA A 970 15.82 -26.18 10.87
CA ALA A 970 16.08 -27.49 11.48
C ALA A 970 15.81 -28.68 10.52
N LYS A 971 15.10 -28.46 9.41
CA LYS A 971 14.82 -29.49 8.39
C LYS A 971 15.89 -29.55 7.28
N LEU A 972 16.71 -28.51 7.16
CA LEU A 972 17.83 -28.40 6.23
C LEU A 972 19.10 -29.04 6.84
#